data_2391f0cbdec47a62dccb07eab2a45b5d
#
_entry.id   2391f0cbdec47a62dccb07eab2a45b5d
#
_cell.length_a   1.000
_cell.length_b   1.000
_cell.length_c   1.000
_cell.angle_alpha   90.00
_cell.angle_beta   90.00
_cell.angle_gamma   90.00
#
_symmetry.space_group_name_H-M   'P 1'
#
loop_
_entity.id
_entity.type
_entity.pdbx_description
1 polymer ?
#
loop_
_entity_poly.entity_id
_entity_poly.type
_entity_poly.pdbx_seq_one_letter_code
_entity_poly.pdbx_strand_id
1 'polypeptide(L)'
;MLIFAEFIKLLNNKNFSVIVTALLLQFFLALPFTATAATAALTDYFRESWNTRQGLPHNTINSISQTPDGYLWFATWEGVARYNGREFKVFGREQQTGLPDSGIRALHLDPKGRLLVGGSRGGLALLQDQQWRPVDAVSSLVNEVRGDAKGQLWVGTEGGGLFCLQTDGSRQQWTRHHGLPSNTLYSLLHDDNEGLWVGTAEGLAYLHQGKLSTVVNSPKLPVFALAYYQGKLYLGTERGLYQQQGTDFVVVQPELHQTAISRLLVDHQGDLWIGTVEEGVFRLSNYGLEQLTAQHGMPNNRVLAIYEDNEHSIWLGTNGGLFRLRDAPFTTLSTEQGLPDNFVRTVLQHSDGSVWIGTARGVARYKDGQLLTTANLLPKQSVLSLAETTKGDVLIGTYSSGVFHYSQGKITILLDRNSGLLSNEVRAILPLPEGDIWFGTAQGLNHYQHQNIRSYTTREGLPADFVIALHKTKDVLWVGTGTGVTRLVNGQFESLSLSTFDQAEYAFDFYEQPEKNLLWLATDRGLVRYRLDTAELAMVGRKAGMPFDKFFQVQADAHDNFWLSSNRGILRISRQDANAVADGTLADISFDLYGESDGMLSAQANGGSNPAAMMATDGSLWFATASGVSRVQPSRLDAFAEAIPPVVLEELLVNGVAKKISGSIELPPDSDRVELHFAGLGYVMPERIQYRSRLVGFDANWLDRGKQNFAEYTNLAPGRYEFLVQAANSGGPWSEAARIELIKHPHWWQTRHFQWLGTLCSIAVLLLLLYWRMSSLRKSEQRLKRQVAEKTAELQQKANSLQAADEEKSVLLAQLHQQTLALALQARQDGLTGLANRRAFDEVLSKEFMRSQRLKQPLALAFIDIDHFKQINDTWSHNAGDVALVAIAEKIRQHSRSVDCAARWGGEEFALLMPSTSLEQAQLVCERLRLEIMALDWLDIAEGISITVSIGIAISDELNDAKQLLFLADQALYQAKQQGRNRVCAA
;
A
#
# COMPACT_ATOMS: atom_id res chain seq x y z
N MET A 1 12.67 69.04 23.01
CA MET A 1 13.96 69.07 23.74
C MET A 1 13.87 68.50 25.16
N LEU A 2 12.83 68.76 25.93
CA LEU A 2 12.67 68.19 27.31
C LEU A 2 12.50 66.66 27.38
N ILE A 3 11.82 66.05 26.39
CA ILE A 3 11.63 64.60 26.36
C ILE A 3 12.93 63.85 26.03
N PHE A 4 13.81 64.46 25.24
CA PHE A 4 15.11 63.87 24.86
C PHE A 4 16.12 63.94 26.00
N ALA A 5 16.04 64.95 26.87
CA ALA A 5 16.89 65.11 28.05
C ALA A 5 16.53 64.12 29.17
N GLU A 6 15.23 63.76 29.35
CA GLU A 6 14.81 62.76 30.29
C GLU A 6 15.14 61.34 29.81
N PHE A 7 15.11 61.08 28.49
CA PHE A 7 15.51 59.83 27.92
C PHE A 7 17.02 59.52 28.08
N ILE A 8 17.86 60.56 27.98
CA ILE A 8 19.31 60.43 28.24
C ILE A 8 19.62 60.21 29.74
N LYS A 9 18.81 60.77 30.66
CA LYS A 9 18.98 60.53 32.09
C LYS A 9 18.56 59.11 32.49
N LEU A 10 17.59 58.51 31.81
CA LEU A 10 17.19 57.11 32.00
C LEU A 10 18.26 56.10 31.46
N LEU A 11 18.95 56.46 30.35
CA LEU A 11 20.02 55.63 29.79
C LEU A 11 21.31 55.60 30.63
N ASN A 12 21.52 56.60 31.46
CA ASN A 12 22.71 56.71 32.34
C ASN A 12 22.52 56.05 33.71
N ASN A 13 21.38 55.47 34.00
CA ASN A 13 21.15 54.71 35.20
C ASN A 13 21.67 53.28 35.04
N LYS A 14 22.74 52.89 35.74
CA LYS A 14 23.38 51.56 35.67
C LYS A 14 22.40 50.39 35.84
N ASN A 15 21.35 50.58 36.61
CA ASN A 15 20.31 49.53 36.75
C ASN A 15 19.40 49.42 35.56
N PHE A 16 19.14 50.52 34.83
CA PHE A 16 18.33 50.51 33.60
C PHE A 16 19.08 49.89 32.41
N SER A 17 20.38 50.18 32.31
CA SER A 17 21.27 49.54 31.31
C SER A 17 21.34 48.04 31.51
N VAL A 18 21.39 47.52 32.74
CA VAL A 18 21.39 46.08 33.05
C VAL A 18 20.04 45.43 32.71
N ILE A 19 18.93 46.09 32.95
CA ILE A 19 17.59 45.59 32.62
C ILE A 19 17.38 45.59 31.09
N VAL A 20 17.78 46.64 30.39
CA VAL A 20 17.69 46.70 28.90
C VAL A 20 18.61 45.65 28.26
N THR A 21 19.82 45.47 28.81
CA THR A 21 20.74 44.44 28.33
C THR A 21 20.19 43.00 28.62
N ALA A 22 19.58 42.81 29.78
CA ALA A 22 18.94 41.53 30.11
C ALA A 22 17.70 41.26 29.23
N LEU A 23 16.86 42.27 28.96
CA LEU A 23 15.74 42.19 28.04
C LEU A 23 16.17 41.98 26.58
N LEU A 24 17.22 42.66 26.14
CA LEU A 24 17.79 42.39 24.81
C LEU A 24 18.43 40.98 24.73
N LEU A 25 19.10 40.52 25.79
CA LEU A 25 19.60 39.16 25.86
C LEU A 25 18.46 38.11 25.86
N GLN A 26 17.35 38.37 26.61
CA GLN A 26 16.16 37.53 26.54
C GLN A 26 15.45 37.59 25.19
N PHE A 27 15.46 38.75 24.52
CA PHE A 27 14.91 38.90 23.17
C PHE A 27 15.77 38.16 22.13
N PHE A 28 17.11 38.18 22.28
CA PHE A 28 18.01 37.40 21.44
C PHE A 28 17.98 35.90 21.76
N LEU A 29 17.65 35.50 23.00
CA LEU A 29 17.45 34.11 23.39
C LEU A 29 16.03 33.59 23.05
N ALA A 30 15.09 34.49 22.79
CA ALA A 30 13.71 34.14 22.38
C ALA A 30 13.46 34.21 20.85
N LEU A 31 14.46 34.65 20.07
CA LEU A 31 14.43 34.39 18.64
C LEU A 31 14.53 32.87 18.47
N PRO A 32 13.54 32.22 17.85
CA PRO A 32 13.75 30.84 17.47
C PRO A 32 14.99 30.85 16.57
N PHE A 33 16.07 30.24 17.05
CA PHE A 33 17.07 29.71 16.15
C PHE A 33 16.26 28.72 15.29
N THR A 34 15.81 29.17 14.15
CA THR A 34 15.52 28.25 13.06
C THR A 34 16.88 27.61 12.79
N ALA A 35 17.10 26.45 13.41
CA ALA A 35 18.13 25.57 12.95
C ALA A 35 17.77 25.33 11.49
N THR A 36 18.48 26.00 10.59
CA THR A 36 18.49 25.62 9.19
C THR A 36 18.86 24.15 9.23
N ALA A 37 17.91 23.28 8.87
CA ALA A 37 18.15 21.85 8.78
C ALA A 37 19.42 21.74 7.92
N ALA A 38 20.45 21.10 8.48
CA ALA A 38 21.68 20.90 7.73
C ALA A 38 21.32 20.15 6.46
N THR A 39 21.69 20.69 5.32
CA THR A 39 21.45 20.08 4.01
C THR A 39 22.03 18.68 4.03
N ALA A 40 21.21 17.65 3.74
CA ALA A 40 21.67 16.26 3.71
C ALA A 40 22.76 16.10 2.62
N ALA A 41 23.78 15.29 2.85
CA ALA A 41 24.75 14.95 1.83
C ALA A 41 24.04 14.29 0.63
N LEU A 42 24.55 14.44 -0.59
CA LEU A 42 23.95 13.82 -1.78
C LEU A 42 23.85 12.28 -1.66
N THR A 43 24.73 11.68 -0.87
CA THR A 43 24.74 10.26 -0.59
C THR A 43 23.61 9.80 0.32
N ASP A 44 22.96 10.72 1.03
CA ASP A 44 21.87 10.42 1.99
C ASP A 44 20.48 10.51 1.35
N TYR A 45 20.40 11.08 0.14
CA TYR A 45 19.13 11.09 -0.60
C TYR A 45 18.74 9.68 -1.03
N PHE A 46 17.47 9.38 -0.91
CA PHE A 46 16.89 8.18 -1.50
C PHE A 46 16.79 8.35 -3.01
N ARG A 47 17.22 7.32 -3.75
CA ARG A 47 17.42 7.36 -5.20
C ARG A 47 16.48 6.39 -5.88
N GLU A 48 15.74 6.88 -6.85
CA GLU A 48 14.83 6.06 -7.65
C GLU A 48 15.03 6.35 -9.14
N SER A 49 14.84 5.35 -9.97
CA SER A 49 14.98 5.50 -11.42
C SER A 49 13.87 4.80 -12.17
N TRP A 50 13.46 5.38 -13.28
CA TRP A 50 12.46 4.83 -14.20
C TRP A 50 12.97 4.90 -15.63
N ASN A 51 12.59 3.90 -16.41
CA ASN A 51 12.86 3.82 -17.84
C ASN A 51 11.61 3.26 -18.57
N THR A 52 11.76 2.90 -19.82
CA THR A 52 10.63 2.38 -20.63
C THR A 52 10.00 1.10 -20.08
N ARG A 53 10.73 0.32 -19.26
CA ARG A 53 10.18 -0.90 -18.63
C ARG A 53 9.19 -0.56 -17.50
N GLN A 54 9.33 0.62 -16.90
CA GLN A 54 8.42 1.11 -15.87
C GLN A 54 7.34 2.05 -16.41
N GLY A 55 7.18 2.17 -17.74
CA GLY A 55 6.06 2.89 -18.36
C GLY A 55 6.39 4.25 -18.97
N LEU A 56 7.65 4.68 -18.98
CA LEU A 56 8.04 5.87 -19.74
C LEU A 56 7.93 5.60 -21.25
N PRO A 57 7.48 6.56 -22.07
CA PRO A 57 7.41 6.38 -23.51
C PRO A 57 8.78 6.29 -24.16
N HIS A 58 9.77 6.97 -23.60
CA HIS A 58 11.16 6.97 -24.07
C HIS A 58 12.12 7.23 -22.92
N ASN A 59 13.34 6.70 -22.98
CA ASN A 59 14.33 6.87 -21.91
C ASN A 59 14.93 8.29 -21.84
N THR A 60 14.92 9.03 -22.94
CA THR A 60 15.45 10.40 -22.95
C THR A 60 14.39 11.37 -22.46
N ILE A 61 14.66 12.01 -21.32
CA ILE A 61 13.79 12.99 -20.69
C ILE A 61 14.34 14.38 -20.94
N ASN A 62 13.69 15.13 -21.80
CA ASN A 62 14.16 16.43 -22.28
C ASN A 62 13.79 17.59 -21.34
N SER A 63 12.63 17.54 -20.70
CA SER A 63 12.10 18.57 -19.82
C SER A 63 11.14 17.97 -18.80
N ILE A 64 11.04 18.61 -17.65
CA ILE A 64 10.18 18.18 -16.53
C ILE A 64 9.41 19.40 -16.04
N SER A 65 8.15 19.23 -15.68
CA SER A 65 7.32 20.29 -15.10
C SER A 65 6.25 19.67 -14.20
N GLN A 66 5.73 20.45 -13.25
CA GLN A 66 4.62 20.02 -12.39
C GLN A 66 3.46 21.01 -12.53
N THR A 67 2.26 20.51 -12.87
CA THR A 67 1.05 21.34 -12.97
C THR A 67 0.47 21.67 -11.60
N PRO A 68 -0.34 22.75 -11.46
CA PRO A 68 -0.90 23.16 -10.16
C PRO A 68 -1.82 22.12 -9.50
N ASP A 69 -2.40 21.21 -10.28
CA ASP A 69 -3.16 20.07 -9.79
C ASP A 69 -2.26 18.99 -9.15
N GLY A 70 -0.94 19.13 -9.27
CA GLY A 70 0.08 18.29 -8.65
C GLY A 70 0.72 17.26 -9.59
N TYR A 71 0.20 17.00 -10.79
CA TYR A 71 0.81 16.04 -11.71
C TYR A 71 2.20 16.46 -12.17
N LEU A 72 3.12 15.49 -12.22
CA LEU A 72 4.41 15.65 -12.91
C LEU A 72 4.30 15.26 -14.38
N TRP A 73 5.00 16.02 -15.22
CA TRP A 73 4.99 15.87 -16.67
C TRP A 73 6.42 15.76 -17.19
N PHE A 74 6.64 14.83 -18.10
CA PHE A 74 7.94 14.50 -18.66
C PHE A 74 7.90 14.57 -20.19
N ALA A 75 8.68 15.47 -20.77
CA ALA A 75 8.84 15.57 -22.20
C ALA A 75 9.86 14.56 -22.70
N THR A 76 9.50 13.79 -23.71
CA THR A 76 10.36 12.76 -24.29
C THR A 76 10.41 12.86 -25.82
N TRP A 77 11.20 12.00 -26.45
CA TRP A 77 11.22 11.89 -27.92
C TRP A 77 9.99 11.17 -28.51
N GLU A 78 9.19 10.50 -27.67
CA GLU A 78 8.00 9.76 -28.08
C GLU A 78 6.74 10.24 -27.35
N GLY A 79 6.62 11.54 -27.16
CA GLY A 79 5.47 12.18 -26.52
C GLY A 79 5.77 12.74 -25.15
N VAL A 80 4.69 12.91 -24.40
CA VAL A 80 4.69 13.43 -23.02
C VAL A 80 4.11 12.37 -22.11
N ALA A 81 4.77 12.13 -20.98
CA ALA A 81 4.24 11.29 -19.92
C ALA A 81 3.76 12.16 -18.77
N ARG A 82 2.58 11.85 -18.24
CA ARG A 82 2.04 12.38 -16.98
C ARG A 82 2.20 11.33 -15.89
N TYR A 83 2.68 11.70 -14.74
CA TYR A 83 2.92 10.80 -13.61
C TYR A 83 2.09 11.23 -12.40
N ASN A 84 1.47 10.25 -11.74
CA ASN A 84 0.61 10.45 -10.57
C ASN A 84 1.23 9.91 -9.26
N GLY A 85 2.50 9.55 -9.26
CA GLY A 85 3.19 8.92 -8.15
C GLY A 85 3.25 7.39 -8.23
N ARG A 86 2.40 6.76 -9.07
CA ARG A 86 2.35 5.29 -9.23
C ARG A 86 2.57 4.84 -10.66
N GLU A 87 1.96 5.51 -11.63
CA GLU A 87 1.97 5.10 -13.04
C GLU A 87 2.12 6.29 -13.98
N PHE A 88 2.61 6.00 -15.19
CA PHE A 88 2.75 6.97 -16.25
C PHE A 88 1.57 6.85 -17.23
N LYS A 89 0.90 7.98 -17.46
CA LYS A 89 -0.07 8.10 -18.57
C LYS A 89 0.61 8.78 -19.74
N VAL A 90 0.72 8.10 -20.88
CA VAL A 90 1.44 8.57 -22.06
C VAL A 90 0.49 9.29 -23.01
N PHE A 91 0.93 10.44 -23.53
CA PHE A 91 0.29 11.20 -24.58
C PHE A 91 1.22 11.21 -25.78
N GLY A 92 0.92 10.38 -26.76
CA GLY A 92 1.67 10.26 -28.02
C GLY A 92 0.90 10.83 -29.19
N ARG A 93 1.57 11.05 -30.31
CA ARG A 93 0.96 11.54 -31.54
C ARG A 93 -0.02 10.54 -32.17
N GLU A 94 0.24 9.25 -32.05
CA GLU A 94 -0.60 8.17 -32.58
C GLU A 94 -2.03 8.18 -32.02
N GLN A 95 -2.19 8.72 -30.82
CA GLN A 95 -3.49 8.84 -30.14
C GLN A 95 -4.31 10.05 -30.58
N GLN A 96 -3.91 10.75 -31.65
CA GLN A 96 -4.54 12.00 -32.12
C GLN A 96 -4.70 13.06 -31.01
N THR A 97 -3.73 13.13 -30.12
CA THR A 97 -3.78 13.98 -28.92
C THR A 97 -3.67 15.47 -29.22
N GLY A 98 -3.31 15.87 -30.45
CA GLY A 98 -3.06 17.27 -30.84
C GLY A 98 -1.67 17.79 -30.48
N LEU A 99 -0.73 16.93 -30.11
CA LEU A 99 0.67 17.30 -29.90
C LEU A 99 1.30 17.80 -31.22
N PRO A 100 2.20 18.82 -31.14
CA PRO A 100 2.81 19.40 -32.34
C PRO A 100 3.78 18.44 -33.03
N ASP A 101 4.40 17.57 -32.28
CA ASP A 101 5.34 16.55 -32.76
C ASP A 101 5.36 15.31 -31.85
N SER A 102 5.97 14.22 -32.31
CA SER A 102 6.27 13.07 -31.44
C SER A 102 7.35 13.42 -30.41
N GLY A 103 8.43 14.07 -30.85
CA GLY A 103 9.50 14.53 -29.95
C GLY A 103 9.12 15.85 -29.29
N ILE A 104 9.05 15.85 -27.98
CA ILE A 104 8.82 17.07 -27.19
C ILE A 104 10.11 17.45 -26.48
N ARG A 105 10.51 18.71 -26.61
CA ARG A 105 11.77 19.23 -26.06
C ARG A 105 11.57 20.13 -24.86
N ALA A 106 10.53 20.94 -24.85
CA ALA A 106 10.28 21.93 -23.82
C ALA A 106 8.89 21.73 -23.20
N LEU A 107 8.84 21.87 -21.89
CA LEU A 107 7.63 22.04 -21.10
C LEU A 107 7.67 23.38 -20.39
N HIS A 108 6.55 24.05 -20.30
CA HIS A 108 6.43 25.30 -19.56
C HIS A 108 5.00 25.47 -19.03
N LEU A 109 4.88 26.03 -17.83
CA LEU A 109 3.59 26.48 -17.29
C LEU A 109 3.37 27.94 -17.65
N ASP A 110 2.23 28.24 -18.28
CA ASP A 110 1.85 29.63 -18.47
C ASP A 110 1.47 30.29 -17.13
N PRO A 111 1.34 31.63 -17.05
CA PRO A 111 0.95 32.30 -15.81
C PRO A 111 -0.41 31.87 -15.21
N LYS A 112 -1.21 31.15 -15.99
CA LYS A 112 -2.48 30.56 -15.54
C LYS A 112 -2.34 29.10 -15.06
N GLY A 113 -1.10 28.60 -15.01
CA GLY A 113 -0.81 27.23 -14.62
C GLY A 113 -1.15 26.17 -15.66
N ARG A 114 -1.35 26.56 -16.94
CA ARG A 114 -1.62 25.60 -18.00
C ARG A 114 -0.30 25.15 -18.65
N LEU A 115 -0.24 23.85 -18.97
CA LEU A 115 0.98 23.24 -19.52
C LEU A 115 1.11 23.50 -21.02
N LEU A 116 2.25 24.10 -21.43
CA LEU A 116 2.66 24.22 -22.83
C LEU A 116 3.74 23.20 -23.16
N VAL A 117 3.74 22.73 -24.40
CA VAL A 117 4.78 21.87 -24.95
C VAL A 117 5.37 22.49 -26.22
N GLY A 118 6.68 22.33 -26.38
CA GLY A 118 7.42 22.72 -27.58
C GLY A 118 7.98 21.49 -28.30
N GLY A 119 7.69 21.40 -29.61
CA GLY A 119 8.03 20.25 -30.44
C GLY A 119 9.48 20.29 -30.96
N SER A 120 10.03 19.11 -31.24
CA SER A 120 11.38 18.93 -31.78
C SER A 120 11.52 19.39 -33.23
N ARG A 121 10.46 19.46 -33.99
CA ARG A 121 10.40 20.05 -35.33
C ARG A 121 9.64 21.35 -35.38
N GLY A 122 9.46 21.97 -34.20
CA GLY A 122 8.71 23.21 -34.03
C GLY A 122 7.26 22.95 -33.60
N GLY A 123 6.52 24.04 -33.49
CA GLY A 123 5.15 24.07 -33.00
C GLY A 123 5.05 24.11 -31.50
N LEU A 124 3.98 24.73 -31.04
CA LEU A 124 3.60 24.85 -29.64
C LEU A 124 2.19 24.35 -29.45
N ALA A 125 1.93 23.63 -28.40
CA ALA A 125 0.57 23.25 -28.01
C ALA A 125 0.36 23.45 -26.51
N LEU A 126 -0.88 23.77 -26.16
CA LEU A 126 -1.35 24.03 -24.80
C LEU A 126 -2.28 22.88 -24.37
N LEU A 127 -2.07 22.34 -23.20
CA LEU A 127 -2.99 21.38 -22.60
C LEU A 127 -4.23 22.14 -22.07
N GLN A 128 -5.39 21.84 -22.63
CA GLN A 128 -6.67 22.37 -22.20
C GLN A 128 -7.75 21.27 -22.24
N ASP A 129 -8.48 21.10 -21.13
CA ASP A 129 -9.54 20.07 -21.04
C ASP A 129 -9.07 18.65 -21.41
N GLN A 130 -7.85 18.30 -20.99
CA GLN A 130 -7.16 17.03 -21.30
C GLN A 130 -6.86 16.80 -22.80
N GLN A 131 -6.89 17.87 -23.61
CA GLN A 131 -6.53 17.85 -25.03
C GLN A 131 -5.45 18.87 -25.33
N TRP A 132 -4.54 18.53 -26.22
CA TRP A 132 -3.52 19.43 -26.73
C TRP A 132 -4.09 20.29 -27.84
N ARG A 133 -4.04 21.59 -27.66
CA ARG A 133 -4.50 22.57 -28.67
C ARG A 133 -3.30 23.30 -29.22
N PRO A 134 -3.09 23.31 -30.52
CA PRO A 134 -2.03 24.10 -31.14
C PRO A 134 -2.17 25.58 -30.79
N VAL A 135 -1.05 26.23 -30.42
CA VAL A 135 -0.98 27.65 -30.08
C VAL A 135 -0.35 28.44 -31.20
N ASP A 136 0.79 28.00 -31.75
CA ASP A 136 1.50 28.62 -32.85
C ASP A 136 2.34 27.57 -33.62
N ALA A 137 2.57 27.83 -34.87
CA ALA A 137 3.41 27.05 -35.75
C ALA A 137 4.81 27.67 -35.87
N VAL A 138 5.57 27.74 -34.77
CA VAL A 138 7.01 28.06 -34.82
C VAL A 138 7.69 26.94 -35.61
N SER A 139 8.31 27.26 -36.74
CA SER A 139 8.83 26.27 -37.70
C SER A 139 10.22 25.71 -37.34
N SER A 140 10.76 26.08 -36.20
CA SER A 140 12.10 25.66 -35.74
C SER A 140 11.97 24.90 -34.42
N LEU A 141 12.88 23.94 -34.17
CA LEU A 141 12.95 23.19 -32.92
C LEU A 141 12.88 24.16 -31.72
N VAL A 142 11.99 23.86 -30.78
CA VAL A 142 11.78 24.67 -29.58
C VAL A 142 12.65 24.11 -28.44
N ASN A 143 13.68 24.87 -28.03
CA ASN A 143 14.57 24.45 -26.93
C ASN A 143 14.07 24.91 -25.56
N GLU A 144 13.47 26.09 -25.47
CA GLU A 144 13.02 26.66 -24.21
C GLU A 144 11.76 27.52 -24.45
N VAL A 145 10.86 27.51 -23.48
CA VAL A 145 9.68 28.38 -23.43
C VAL A 145 9.63 29.01 -22.03
N ARG A 146 9.41 30.32 -21.98
CA ARG A 146 9.23 31.06 -20.72
C ARG A 146 8.07 32.03 -20.84
N GLY A 147 7.22 32.09 -19.81
CA GLY A 147 6.20 33.13 -19.68
C GLY A 147 6.73 34.32 -18.88
N ASP A 148 6.26 35.52 -19.19
CA ASP A 148 6.51 36.70 -18.37
C ASP A 148 5.27 37.10 -17.54
N ALA A 149 5.43 38.09 -16.66
CA ALA A 149 4.35 38.58 -15.80
C ALA A 149 3.19 39.22 -16.60
N LYS A 150 3.42 39.60 -17.86
CA LYS A 150 2.40 40.17 -18.78
C LYS A 150 1.61 39.09 -19.53
N GLY A 151 1.96 37.82 -19.33
CA GLY A 151 1.35 36.68 -20.00
C GLY A 151 1.85 36.45 -21.43
N GLN A 152 2.96 37.08 -21.83
CA GLN A 152 3.62 36.84 -23.10
C GLN A 152 4.46 35.55 -22.99
N LEU A 153 4.58 34.82 -24.08
CA LEU A 153 5.40 33.61 -24.15
C LEU A 153 6.65 33.87 -24.97
N TRP A 154 7.79 33.64 -24.35
CA TRP A 154 9.10 33.75 -24.97
C TRP A 154 9.61 32.39 -25.39
N VAL A 155 9.96 32.22 -26.65
CA VAL A 155 10.31 30.93 -27.23
C VAL A 155 11.69 31.00 -27.84
N GLY A 156 12.61 30.26 -27.25
CA GLY A 156 13.98 30.08 -27.76
C GLY A 156 14.05 28.88 -28.68
N THR A 157 14.57 29.06 -29.87
CA THR A 157 14.58 28.04 -30.92
C THR A 157 15.96 27.71 -31.42
N GLU A 158 16.09 26.56 -32.07
CA GLU A 158 17.29 26.18 -32.80
C GLU A 158 17.23 26.68 -34.25
N GLY A 159 17.99 27.73 -34.54
CA GLY A 159 18.10 28.34 -35.86
C GLY A 159 17.04 29.40 -36.23
N GLY A 160 15.91 29.44 -35.51
CA GLY A 160 14.84 30.44 -35.75
C GLY A 160 14.99 31.74 -34.95
N GLY A 161 15.87 31.78 -33.96
CA GLY A 161 16.03 32.92 -33.05
C GLY A 161 15.03 32.93 -31.90
N LEU A 162 14.77 34.10 -31.35
CA LEU A 162 13.86 34.35 -30.24
C LEU A 162 12.49 34.80 -30.76
N PHE A 163 11.44 34.17 -30.31
CA PHE A 163 10.07 34.60 -30.57
C PHE A 163 9.40 35.08 -29.27
N CYS A 164 8.58 36.13 -29.40
CA CYS A 164 7.64 36.52 -28.35
C CYS A 164 6.21 36.41 -28.91
N LEU A 165 5.41 35.58 -28.27
CA LEU A 165 3.99 35.43 -28.59
C LEU A 165 3.19 36.30 -27.62
N GLN A 166 2.52 37.31 -28.16
CA GLN A 166 1.71 38.25 -27.40
C GLN A 166 0.35 37.62 -27.03
N THR A 167 -0.28 38.14 -26.00
CA THR A 167 -1.62 37.71 -25.58
C THR A 167 -2.72 37.99 -26.60
N ASP A 168 -2.51 38.92 -27.54
CA ASP A 168 -3.43 39.24 -28.64
C ASP A 168 -3.25 38.31 -29.87
N GLY A 169 -2.31 37.35 -29.78
CA GLY A 169 -1.98 36.44 -30.87
C GLY A 169 -0.95 36.97 -31.85
N SER A 170 -0.47 38.21 -31.69
CA SER A 170 0.62 38.72 -32.50
C SER A 170 1.96 38.11 -32.06
N ARG A 171 2.93 38.07 -32.98
CA ARG A 171 4.26 37.55 -32.65
C ARG A 171 5.34 38.52 -33.11
N GLN A 172 6.43 38.57 -32.37
CA GLN A 172 7.66 39.27 -32.69
C GLN A 172 8.80 38.26 -32.75
N GLN A 173 9.82 38.56 -33.57
CA GLN A 173 10.98 37.69 -33.73
C GLN A 173 12.26 38.49 -33.72
N TRP A 174 13.22 38.00 -32.98
CA TRP A 174 14.58 38.53 -32.95
C TRP A 174 15.53 37.47 -33.50
N THR A 175 16.46 37.92 -34.33
CA THR A 175 17.48 37.10 -34.98
C THR A 175 18.81 37.77 -34.91
N ARG A 176 19.87 37.20 -35.49
CA ARG A 176 21.20 37.88 -35.62
C ARG A 176 21.10 39.26 -36.22
N HIS A 177 20.17 39.51 -37.15
CA HIS A 177 19.93 40.84 -37.75
C HIS A 177 19.40 41.87 -36.73
N HIS A 178 18.85 41.41 -35.61
CA HIS A 178 18.35 42.26 -34.53
C HIS A 178 19.30 42.34 -33.34
N GLY A 179 20.52 41.71 -33.44
CA GLY A 179 21.54 41.77 -32.40
C GLY A 179 21.69 40.53 -31.54
N LEU A 180 21.07 39.38 -31.90
CA LEU A 180 21.40 38.10 -31.26
C LEU A 180 22.81 37.65 -31.68
N PRO A 181 23.62 37.09 -30.75
CA PRO A 181 24.91 36.47 -31.11
C PRO A 181 24.70 35.29 -32.07
N SER A 182 23.65 34.47 -31.84
CA SER A 182 23.28 33.32 -32.68
C SER A 182 21.76 33.19 -32.78
N ASN A 183 21.25 32.57 -33.87
CA ASN A 183 19.85 32.20 -34.01
C ASN A 183 19.53 30.90 -33.28
N THR A 184 20.52 30.18 -32.78
CA THR A 184 20.33 28.98 -31.93
C THR A 184 20.36 29.37 -30.48
N LEU A 185 19.23 29.24 -29.79
CA LEU A 185 19.03 29.62 -28.41
C LEU A 185 18.85 28.38 -27.55
N TYR A 186 19.45 28.34 -26.39
CA TYR A 186 19.41 27.19 -25.47
C TYR A 186 18.68 27.48 -24.16
N SER A 187 18.79 28.74 -23.67
CA SER A 187 18.24 29.11 -22.37
C SER A 187 17.68 30.53 -22.33
N LEU A 188 16.65 30.73 -21.55
CA LEU A 188 15.97 31.99 -21.31
C LEU A 188 15.83 32.19 -19.79
N LEU A 189 16.13 33.38 -19.28
CA LEU A 189 15.98 33.72 -17.88
C LEU A 189 15.50 35.16 -17.70
N HIS A 190 14.34 35.37 -17.08
CA HIS A 190 13.89 36.69 -16.67
C HIS A 190 14.66 37.21 -15.47
N ASP A 191 14.92 38.51 -15.44
CA ASP A 191 15.41 39.19 -14.24
C ASP A 191 14.28 39.96 -13.53
N ASP A 192 14.61 40.53 -12.36
CA ASP A 192 13.67 41.31 -11.56
C ASP A 192 13.31 42.67 -12.18
N ASN A 193 14.01 43.09 -13.24
CA ASN A 193 13.82 44.38 -13.93
C ASN A 193 13.06 44.24 -15.26
N GLU A 194 12.25 43.18 -15.41
CA GLU A 194 11.54 42.85 -16.65
C GLU A 194 12.47 42.61 -17.84
N GLY A 195 13.74 42.34 -17.62
CA GLY A 195 14.71 41.97 -18.65
C GLY A 195 14.69 40.49 -18.93
N LEU A 196 15.19 40.09 -20.08
CA LEU A 196 15.32 38.70 -20.50
C LEU A 196 16.76 38.40 -20.91
N TRP A 197 17.43 37.53 -20.16
CA TRP A 197 18.70 36.96 -20.56
C TRP A 197 18.48 35.83 -21.56
N VAL A 198 19.26 35.80 -22.62
CA VAL A 198 19.15 34.86 -23.71
C VAL A 198 20.48 34.16 -23.94
N GLY A 199 20.57 32.90 -23.54
CA GLY A 199 21.73 32.06 -23.79
C GLY A 199 21.69 31.48 -25.20
N THR A 200 22.74 31.76 -25.97
CA THR A 200 22.84 31.38 -27.39
C THR A 200 24.03 30.46 -27.66
N ALA A 201 24.11 29.92 -28.86
CA ALA A 201 25.27 29.12 -29.28
C ALA A 201 26.60 29.91 -29.38
N GLU A 202 26.56 31.26 -29.41
CA GLU A 202 27.74 32.08 -29.54
C GLU A 202 27.82 33.19 -28.45
N GLY A 203 27.33 32.92 -27.25
CA GLY A 203 27.38 33.81 -26.10
C GLY A 203 26.01 34.23 -25.60
N LEU A 204 25.99 35.33 -24.85
CA LEU A 204 24.83 35.82 -24.10
C LEU A 204 24.28 37.12 -24.75
N ALA A 205 22.97 37.23 -24.84
CA ALA A 205 22.25 38.46 -25.15
C ALA A 205 21.35 38.88 -23.99
N TYR A 206 21.00 40.16 -23.95
CA TYR A 206 20.07 40.70 -22.99
C TYR A 206 19.02 41.56 -23.68
N LEU A 207 17.78 41.27 -23.49
CA LEU A 207 16.65 42.02 -24.01
C LEU A 207 15.99 42.80 -22.87
N HIS A 208 15.92 44.08 -22.99
CA HIS A 208 15.23 44.95 -22.03
C HIS A 208 14.45 46.04 -22.76
N GLN A 209 13.19 46.26 -22.40
CA GLN A 209 12.30 47.25 -23.02
C GLN A 209 12.24 47.16 -24.57
N GLY A 210 12.25 45.96 -25.13
CA GLY A 210 12.21 45.69 -26.57
C GLY A 210 13.57 45.93 -27.29
N LYS A 211 14.59 46.39 -26.58
CA LYS A 211 15.96 46.59 -27.12
C LYS A 211 16.83 45.39 -26.76
N LEU A 212 17.23 44.67 -27.79
CA LEU A 212 18.14 43.54 -27.67
C LEU A 212 19.61 44.06 -27.78
N SER A 213 20.48 43.53 -26.91
CA SER A 213 21.92 43.82 -26.93
C SER A 213 22.73 42.56 -26.70
N THR A 214 23.78 42.37 -27.46
CA THR A 214 24.81 41.36 -27.20
C THR A 214 25.61 41.74 -25.95
N VAL A 215 25.83 40.82 -25.03
CA VAL A 215 26.68 41.03 -23.85
C VAL A 215 28.16 40.83 -24.23
N VAL A 216 28.86 41.93 -24.48
CA VAL A 216 30.18 41.90 -25.10
C VAL A 216 31.22 41.09 -24.31
N ASN A 217 31.19 41.16 -22.98
CA ASN A 217 32.15 40.47 -22.10
C ASN A 217 31.73 39.07 -21.72
N SER A 218 30.62 38.56 -22.30
CA SER A 218 30.23 37.17 -22.09
C SER A 218 31.16 36.21 -22.85
N PRO A 219 31.39 35.00 -22.35
CA PRO A 219 32.12 33.98 -23.07
C PRO A 219 31.47 33.71 -24.42
N LYS A 220 32.27 33.72 -25.51
CA LYS A 220 31.79 33.38 -26.86
C LYS A 220 31.69 31.86 -27.02
N LEU A 221 30.92 31.23 -26.16
CA LEU A 221 30.68 29.80 -26.08
C LEU A 221 29.18 29.55 -26.05
N PRO A 222 28.73 28.35 -26.39
CA PRO A 222 27.34 27.94 -26.15
C PRO A 222 26.96 28.11 -24.68
N VAL A 223 25.88 28.87 -24.41
CA VAL A 223 25.31 29.10 -23.08
C VAL A 223 24.08 28.28 -22.96
N PHE A 224 24.22 27.06 -22.38
CA PHE A 224 23.16 26.07 -22.30
C PHE A 224 22.17 26.32 -21.17
N ALA A 225 22.62 26.94 -20.08
CA ALA A 225 21.82 27.18 -18.89
C ALA A 225 22.12 28.51 -18.23
N LEU A 226 21.10 29.09 -17.59
CA LEU A 226 21.17 30.34 -16.85
C LEU A 226 20.47 30.19 -15.51
N ALA A 227 21.08 30.71 -14.44
CA ALA A 227 20.46 30.77 -13.12
C ALA A 227 20.98 31.97 -12.31
N TYR A 228 20.12 32.53 -11.44
CA TYR A 228 20.57 33.40 -10.37
C TYR A 228 20.89 32.58 -9.14
N TYR A 229 22.11 32.66 -8.65
CA TYR A 229 22.54 32.00 -7.43
C TYR A 229 23.27 33.01 -6.54
N GLN A 230 22.82 33.14 -5.29
CA GLN A 230 23.34 34.13 -4.33
C GLN A 230 23.39 35.56 -4.91
N GLY A 231 22.32 35.95 -5.66
CA GLY A 231 22.19 37.28 -6.26
C GLY A 231 23.08 37.56 -7.47
N LYS A 232 23.81 36.57 -8.00
CA LYS A 232 24.66 36.69 -9.18
C LYS A 232 24.17 35.81 -10.31
N LEU A 233 24.35 36.24 -11.55
CA LEU A 233 24.04 35.45 -12.73
C LEU A 233 25.14 34.42 -12.98
N TYR A 234 24.73 33.16 -13.12
CA TYR A 234 25.57 32.05 -13.49
C TYR A 234 25.20 31.54 -14.88
N LEU A 235 26.23 31.18 -15.65
CA LEU A 235 26.11 30.62 -16.98
C LEU A 235 26.70 29.23 -17.01
N GLY A 236 25.87 28.24 -17.39
CA GLY A 236 26.34 26.92 -17.76
C GLY A 236 26.73 26.90 -19.24
N THR A 237 28.00 26.64 -19.51
CA THR A 237 28.55 26.67 -20.87
C THR A 237 29.12 25.32 -21.30
N GLU A 238 29.57 25.23 -22.55
CA GLU A 238 30.31 24.08 -23.05
C GLU A 238 31.63 23.81 -22.29
N ARG A 239 32.21 24.86 -21.66
CA ARG A 239 33.52 24.79 -21.01
C ARG A 239 33.52 25.30 -19.58
N GLY A 240 32.55 24.87 -18.78
CA GLY A 240 32.48 25.17 -17.37
C GLY A 240 31.40 26.13 -16.96
N LEU A 241 31.43 26.43 -15.67
CA LEU A 241 30.48 27.32 -15.00
C LEU A 241 31.10 28.71 -14.87
N TYR A 242 30.39 29.70 -15.37
CA TYR A 242 30.79 31.09 -15.28
C TYR A 242 29.87 31.87 -14.34
N GLN A 243 30.42 32.82 -13.63
CA GLN A 243 29.71 33.75 -12.74
C GLN A 243 29.93 35.20 -13.22
N GLN A 244 28.87 35.98 -13.23
CA GLN A 244 28.95 37.39 -13.47
C GLN A 244 29.63 38.12 -12.30
N GLN A 245 30.69 38.92 -12.61
CA GLN A 245 31.36 39.78 -11.67
C GLN A 245 31.45 41.21 -12.28
N GLY A 246 30.52 42.07 -11.89
CA GLY A 246 30.36 43.38 -12.54
C GLY A 246 29.92 43.21 -13.99
N THR A 247 30.76 43.69 -14.95
CA THR A 247 30.50 43.53 -16.40
C THR A 247 31.11 42.27 -16.99
N ASP A 248 31.96 41.56 -16.25
CA ASP A 248 32.73 40.43 -16.76
C ASP A 248 32.17 39.11 -16.25
N PHE A 249 32.57 38.00 -16.89
CA PHE A 249 32.23 36.65 -16.51
C PHE A 249 33.50 35.85 -16.24
N VAL A 250 33.59 35.27 -15.06
CA VAL A 250 34.76 34.49 -14.62
C VAL A 250 34.33 33.02 -14.41
N VAL A 251 35.26 32.13 -14.74
CA VAL A 251 35.06 30.69 -14.44
C VAL A 251 35.11 30.49 -12.94
N VAL A 252 34.14 29.76 -12.41
CA VAL A 252 34.09 29.39 -11.01
C VAL A 252 34.06 27.87 -10.91
N GLN A 253 34.44 27.33 -9.74
CA GLN A 253 34.59 25.88 -9.50
C GLN A 253 35.61 25.25 -10.45
N PRO A 254 36.90 25.24 -10.04
CA PRO A 254 37.97 24.70 -10.87
C PRO A 254 37.74 23.26 -11.32
N GLU A 255 37.02 22.47 -10.50
CA GLU A 255 36.67 21.10 -10.78
C GLU A 255 35.76 20.97 -12.01
N LEU A 256 34.96 21.99 -12.32
CA LEU A 256 34.07 22.03 -13.47
C LEU A 256 34.69 22.70 -14.69
N HIS A 257 35.99 23.08 -14.63
CA HIS A 257 36.67 23.68 -15.77
C HIS A 257 36.77 22.67 -16.93
N GLN A 258 36.29 23.02 -18.09
CA GLN A 258 36.12 22.18 -19.30
C GLN A 258 34.94 21.22 -19.26
N THR A 259 34.13 21.17 -18.18
CA THR A 259 32.93 20.36 -18.10
C THR A 259 31.77 21.05 -18.81
N ALA A 260 31.13 20.41 -19.76
CA ALA A 260 29.96 20.97 -20.43
C ALA A 260 28.73 20.93 -19.51
N ILE A 261 28.25 22.11 -19.12
CA ILE A 261 27.14 22.32 -18.20
C ILE A 261 25.83 22.40 -19.00
N SER A 262 24.93 21.46 -18.84
CA SER A 262 23.69 21.36 -19.60
C SER A 262 22.50 22.08 -18.96
N ARG A 263 22.42 22.08 -17.61
CA ARG A 263 21.32 22.65 -16.84
C ARG A 263 21.80 23.27 -15.53
N LEU A 264 21.06 24.26 -15.07
CA LEU A 264 21.23 24.87 -13.75
C LEU A 264 19.86 24.98 -13.07
N LEU A 265 19.79 24.66 -11.79
CA LEU A 265 18.62 24.87 -10.93
C LEU A 265 19.11 25.34 -9.56
N VAL A 266 18.45 26.32 -8.97
CA VAL A 266 18.61 26.65 -7.55
C VAL A 266 17.40 26.10 -6.82
N ASP A 267 17.63 25.26 -5.83
CA ASP A 267 16.59 24.63 -5.05
C ASP A 267 16.06 25.53 -3.92
N HIS A 268 15.01 25.08 -3.22
CA HIS A 268 14.40 25.80 -2.11
C HIS A 268 15.35 26.06 -0.93
N GLN A 269 16.43 25.27 -0.77
CA GLN A 269 17.46 25.46 0.25
C GLN A 269 18.51 26.48 -0.17
N GLY A 270 18.46 26.90 -1.42
CA GLY A 270 19.41 27.83 -2.01
C GLY A 270 20.69 27.16 -2.51
N ASP A 271 20.71 25.83 -2.70
CA ASP A 271 21.83 25.10 -3.30
C ASP A 271 21.73 25.13 -4.83
N LEU A 272 22.89 25.19 -5.50
CA LEU A 272 22.96 25.21 -6.96
C LEU A 272 23.18 23.78 -7.50
N TRP A 273 22.20 23.26 -8.21
CA TRP A 273 22.28 22.01 -8.95
C TRP A 273 22.82 22.26 -10.36
N ILE A 274 23.79 21.48 -10.78
CA ILE A 274 24.56 21.66 -12.01
C ILE A 274 24.52 20.36 -12.80
N GLY A 275 23.69 20.29 -13.81
CA GLY A 275 23.62 19.16 -14.73
C GLY A 275 24.72 19.25 -15.78
N THR A 276 25.35 18.12 -16.10
CA THR A 276 26.42 18.04 -17.08
C THR A 276 26.08 17.13 -18.26
N VAL A 277 26.85 17.23 -19.32
CA VAL A 277 26.70 16.37 -20.50
C VAL A 277 27.28 14.96 -20.28
N GLU A 278 28.37 14.83 -19.50
CA GLU A 278 29.10 13.54 -19.38
C GLU A 278 29.44 13.15 -17.94
N GLU A 279 29.37 14.07 -16.99
CA GLU A 279 29.88 13.88 -15.64
C GLU A 279 28.77 13.77 -14.57
N GLY A 280 27.51 13.58 -14.99
CA GLY A 280 26.38 13.46 -14.08
C GLY A 280 25.87 14.78 -13.58
N VAL A 281 25.48 14.85 -12.33
CA VAL A 281 24.98 16.06 -11.68
C VAL A 281 25.87 16.44 -10.50
N PHE A 282 26.12 17.74 -10.35
CA PHE A 282 26.77 18.30 -9.19
C PHE A 282 25.79 19.14 -8.39
N ARG A 283 26.02 19.21 -7.09
CA ARG A 283 25.38 20.18 -6.18
C ARG A 283 26.44 21.02 -5.50
N LEU A 284 26.32 22.33 -5.65
CA LEU A 284 27.13 23.31 -4.94
C LEU A 284 26.31 23.82 -3.76
N SER A 285 26.73 23.45 -2.57
CA SER A 285 26.12 23.83 -1.30
C SER A 285 27.13 24.54 -0.40
N ASN A 286 26.73 24.91 0.81
CA ASN A 286 27.62 25.43 1.84
C ASN A 286 28.69 24.42 2.29
N TYR A 287 28.50 23.15 1.98
CA TYR A 287 29.45 22.05 2.31
C TYR A 287 30.46 21.80 1.17
N GLY A 288 30.35 22.53 0.07
CA GLY A 288 31.22 22.38 -1.09
C GLY A 288 30.51 21.81 -2.31
N LEU A 289 31.30 21.26 -3.22
CA LEU A 289 30.82 20.65 -4.46
C LEU A 289 30.75 19.14 -4.30
N GLU A 290 29.55 18.57 -4.47
CA GLU A 290 29.28 17.14 -4.44
C GLU A 290 28.85 16.65 -5.82
N GLN A 291 29.08 15.37 -6.13
CA GLN A 291 28.78 14.79 -7.45
C GLN A 291 28.03 13.47 -7.35
N LEU A 292 27.04 13.28 -8.25
CA LEU A 292 26.41 11.98 -8.52
C LEU A 292 26.58 11.61 -9.99
N THR A 293 26.86 10.32 -10.22
CA THR A 293 27.10 9.76 -11.55
C THR A 293 26.36 8.42 -11.72
N ALA A 294 26.51 7.78 -12.85
CA ALA A 294 26.00 6.43 -13.08
C ALA A 294 26.57 5.40 -12.09
N GLN A 295 27.76 5.62 -11.53
CA GLN A 295 28.30 4.78 -10.46
C GLN A 295 27.49 4.85 -9.16
N HIS A 296 26.76 5.93 -8.97
CA HIS A 296 25.87 6.16 -7.84
C HIS A 296 24.40 5.84 -8.16
N GLY A 297 24.15 5.06 -9.24
CA GLY A 297 22.81 4.60 -9.61
C GLY A 297 22.04 5.49 -10.58
N MET A 298 22.60 6.58 -11.08
CA MET A 298 21.95 7.36 -12.14
C MET A 298 21.84 6.54 -13.43
N PRO A 299 20.72 6.62 -14.16
CA PRO A 299 20.55 5.87 -15.41
C PRO A 299 21.58 6.25 -16.51
N ASN A 300 22.04 7.50 -16.48
CA ASN A 300 23.04 8.03 -17.44
C ASN A 300 23.66 9.31 -16.89
N ASN A 301 24.94 9.58 -17.23
CA ASN A 301 25.61 10.80 -16.81
C ASN A 301 25.17 12.05 -17.57
N ARG A 302 24.51 11.92 -18.71
CA ARG A 302 24.00 13.06 -19.46
C ARG A 302 22.69 13.56 -18.87
N VAL A 303 22.75 14.69 -18.18
CA VAL A 303 21.60 15.35 -17.59
C VAL A 303 21.01 16.34 -18.59
N LEU A 304 19.72 16.20 -18.91
CA LEU A 304 18.98 17.02 -19.86
C LEU A 304 17.99 17.96 -19.18
N ALA A 305 17.49 17.58 -18.02
CA ALA A 305 16.55 18.37 -17.23
C ALA A 305 16.83 18.20 -15.74
N ILE A 306 16.63 19.27 -14.98
CA ILE A 306 16.61 19.26 -13.52
C ILE A 306 15.35 20.00 -13.09
N TYR A 307 14.60 19.41 -12.16
CA TYR A 307 13.36 19.99 -11.67
C TYR A 307 13.19 19.66 -10.19
N GLU A 308 12.76 20.63 -9.39
CA GLU A 308 12.33 20.43 -8.02
C GLU A 308 10.82 20.42 -7.97
N ASP A 309 10.22 19.35 -7.39
CA ASP A 309 8.78 19.27 -7.23
C ASP A 309 8.30 20.00 -5.96
N ASN A 310 6.98 20.07 -5.79
CA ASN A 310 6.36 20.75 -4.65
C ASN A 310 6.64 20.07 -3.28
N GLU A 311 7.18 18.86 -3.29
CA GLU A 311 7.62 18.12 -2.09
C GLU A 311 9.15 18.16 -1.93
N HIS A 312 9.80 19.03 -2.69
CA HIS A 312 11.25 19.24 -2.67
C HIS A 312 12.11 18.06 -3.12
N SER A 313 11.51 17.09 -3.84
CA SER A 313 12.27 16.06 -4.53
C SER A 313 12.94 16.65 -5.78
N ILE A 314 14.19 16.28 -6.01
CA ILE A 314 14.94 16.69 -7.20
C ILE A 314 14.79 15.60 -8.27
N TRP A 315 14.24 15.99 -9.40
CA TRP A 315 14.05 15.13 -10.57
C TRP A 315 15.08 15.44 -11.63
N LEU A 316 15.77 14.42 -12.10
CA LEU A 316 16.79 14.52 -13.14
C LEU A 316 16.30 13.75 -14.38
N GLY A 317 16.16 14.46 -15.48
CA GLY A 317 15.93 13.87 -16.79
C GLY A 317 17.26 13.56 -17.44
N THR A 318 17.50 12.31 -17.82
CA THR A 318 18.73 11.86 -18.47
C THR A 318 18.48 11.22 -19.83
N ASN A 319 19.53 10.83 -20.55
CA ASN A 319 19.43 10.02 -21.77
C ASN A 319 19.06 8.55 -21.48
N GLY A 320 19.25 8.07 -20.25
CA GLY A 320 19.03 6.67 -19.85
C GLY A 320 17.74 6.44 -19.10
N GLY A 321 17.02 7.49 -18.71
CA GLY A 321 15.80 7.43 -17.92
C GLY A 321 15.62 8.65 -17.03
N LEU A 322 14.59 8.57 -16.23
CA LEU A 322 14.26 9.52 -15.18
C LEU A 322 14.95 9.06 -13.88
N PHE A 323 15.44 10.00 -13.11
CA PHE A 323 16.06 9.76 -11.81
C PHE A 323 15.51 10.74 -10.80
N ARG A 324 15.20 10.29 -9.59
CA ARG A 324 14.71 11.12 -8.50
C ARG A 324 15.60 11.00 -7.28
N LEU A 325 15.86 12.14 -6.67
CA LEU A 325 16.47 12.29 -5.36
C LEU A 325 15.41 12.86 -4.42
N ARG A 326 15.10 12.14 -3.35
CA ARG A 326 14.14 12.61 -2.35
C ARG A 326 14.62 12.36 -0.94
N ASP A 327 14.11 13.13 -0.02
CA ASP A 327 14.22 12.79 1.39
C ASP A 327 13.41 11.51 1.66
N ALA A 328 13.84 10.75 2.64
CA ALA A 328 13.19 9.51 3.03
C ALA A 328 13.21 9.34 4.55
N PRO A 329 12.23 8.60 5.10
CA PRO A 329 12.22 8.25 6.52
C PRO A 329 13.51 7.60 7.00
N PHE A 330 14.07 6.70 6.19
CA PHE A 330 15.31 6.01 6.46
C PHE A 330 16.45 6.50 5.56
N THR A 331 17.64 6.63 6.15
CA THR A 331 18.91 6.75 5.44
C THR A 331 19.72 5.50 5.68
N THR A 332 20.49 5.05 4.68
CA THR A 332 21.29 3.82 4.81
C THR A 332 22.75 4.11 4.52
N LEU A 333 23.63 3.81 5.47
CA LEU A 333 25.07 3.81 5.25
C LEU A 333 25.50 2.45 4.69
N SER A 334 26.26 2.47 3.61
CA SER A 334 26.70 1.29 2.86
C SER A 334 28.21 1.39 2.52
N THR A 335 28.67 0.50 1.67
CA THR A 335 30.03 0.58 1.11
C THR A 335 30.25 1.84 0.26
N GLU A 336 29.20 2.47 -0.26
CA GLU A 336 29.31 3.76 -0.96
C GLU A 336 29.79 4.87 -0.04
N GLN A 337 29.39 4.85 1.24
CA GLN A 337 29.86 5.79 2.26
C GLN A 337 31.13 5.32 2.96
N GLY A 338 31.64 4.12 2.63
CA GLY A 338 32.90 3.59 3.15
C GLY A 338 32.79 2.50 4.21
N LEU A 339 31.63 1.85 4.38
CA LEU A 339 31.54 0.65 5.20
C LEU A 339 32.47 -0.48 4.64
N PRO A 340 33.07 -1.30 5.49
CA PRO A 340 33.91 -2.41 5.05
C PRO A 340 33.16 -3.48 4.24
N ASP A 341 31.85 -3.61 4.50
CA ASP A 341 30.94 -4.53 3.80
C ASP A 341 29.48 -4.08 3.98
N ASN A 342 28.63 -4.36 3.00
CA ASN A 342 27.23 -4.05 3.05
C ASN A 342 26.44 -4.94 4.03
N PHE A 343 26.90 -6.15 4.31
CA PHE A 343 26.23 -7.04 5.23
C PHE A 343 26.58 -6.65 6.68
N VAL A 344 25.75 -5.80 7.27
CA VAL A 344 25.91 -5.32 8.66
C VAL A 344 25.24 -6.30 9.61
N ARG A 345 25.93 -6.68 10.69
CA ARG A 345 25.45 -7.64 11.67
C ARG A 345 25.11 -7.03 13.02
N THR A 346 25.87 -6.03 13.46
CA THR A 346 25.74 -5.45 14.80
C THR A 346 26.04 -3.96 14.76
N VAL A 347 25.38 -3.21 15.64
CA VAL A 347 25.53 -1.76 15.80
C VAL A 347 25.57 -1.41 17.29
N LEU A 348 26.47 -0.52 17.69
CA LEU A 348 26.62 -0.09 19.07
C LEU A 348 26.91 1.40 19.14
N GLN A 349 26.16 2.15 19.94
CA GLN A 349 26.58 3.50 20.32
C GLN A 349 27.57 3.43 21.48
N HIS A 350 28.71 4.07 21.29
CA HIS A 350 29.73 4.24 22.31
C HIS A 350 29.49 5.53 23.11
N SER A 351 29.91 5.54 24.36
CA SER A 351 29.73 6.68 25.30
C SER A 351 30.36 8.00 24.81
N ASP A 352 31.31 7.96 23.89
CA ASP A 352 31.90 9.13 23.24
C ASP A 352 31.03 9.72 22.10
N GLY A 353 29.81 9.19 21.92
CA GLY A 353 28.88 9.59 20.88
C GLY A 353 29.10 8.92 19.51
N SER A 354 30.17 8.14 19.32
CA SER A 354 30.39 7.41 18.08
C SER A 354 29.54 6.14 17.99
N VAL A 355 29.19 5.76 16.76
CA VAL A 355 28.49 4.52 16.45
C VAL A 355 29.46 3.51 15.84
N TRP A 356 29.57 2.35 16.44
CA TRP A 356 30.35 1.22 15.97
C TRP A 356 29.45 0.29 15.15
N ILE A 357 29.95 -0.09 13.97
CA ILE A 357 29.18 -0.85 12.99
C ILE A 357 29.98 -2.10 12.63
N GLY A 358 29.48 -3.27 13.08
CA GLY A 358 30.12 -4.55 12.78
C GLY A 358 29.54 -5.16 11.50
N THR A 359 30.41 -5.46 10.54
CA THR A 359 30.06 -5.99 9.23
C THR A 359 30.57 -7.41 9.01
N ALA A 360 30.24 -7.99 7.87
CA ALA A 360 30.78 -9.31 7.49
C ALA A 360 32.30 -9.30 7.23
N ARG A 361 32.93 -8.12 7.06
CA ARG A 361 34.36 -7.98 6.71
C ARG A 361 35.14 -6.96 7.55
N GLY A 362 34.66 -6.65 8.72
CA GLY A 362 35.34 -5.72 9.63
C GLY A 362 34.39 -4.85 10.42
N VAL A 363 34.94 -3.84 11.05
CA VAL A 363 34.21 -2.88 11.87
C VAL A 363 34.48 -1.46 11.36
N ALA A 364 33.45 -0.65 11.32
CA ALA A 364 33.52 0.79 11.05
C ALA A 364 33.06 1.60 12.25
N ARG A 365 33.50 2.82 12.34
CA ARG A 365 33.13 3.79 13.36
C ARG A 365 32.58 5.05 12.67
N TYR A 366 31.37 5.43 13.02
CA TYR A 366 30.73 6.66 12.53
C TYR A 366 30.70 7.70 13.63
N LYS A 367 31.12 8.92 13.34
CA LYS A 367 31.11 10.04 14.30
C LYS A 367 31.01 11.37 13.55
N ASP A 368 30.23 12.29 14.07
CA ASP A 368 30.09 13.67 13.57
C ASP A 368 29.78 13.75 12.05
N GLY A 369 28.87 12.87 11.57
CA GLY A 369 28.49 12.82 10.16
C GLY A 369 29.47 12.09 9.24
N GLN A 370 30.59 11.59 9.76
CA GLN A 370 31.63 10.94 8.97
C GLN A 370 31.90 9.50 9.41
N LEU A 371 32.19 8.66 8.45
CA LEU A 371 32.55 7.30 8.67
C LEU A 371 34.08 7.19 8.81
N LEU A 372 34.49 6.93 10.05
CA LEU A 372 35.90 6.71 10.38
C LEU A 372 36.22 5.24 10.14
N THR A 373 36.81 4.90 9.01
CA THR A 373 37.09 3.50 8.66
C THR A 373 38.09 2.90 9.62
N THR A 374 37.63 1.89 10.40
CA THR A 374 38.47 1.04 11.22
C THR A 374 38.82 -0.28 10.55
N ALA A 375 38.58 -0.40 9.24
CA ALA A 375 38.82 -1.63 8.46
C ALA A 375 40.22 -2.21 8.62
N ASN A 376 41.23 -1.35 8.86
CA ASN A 376 42.59 -1.76 9.12
C ASN A 376 42.79 -2.38 10.52
N LEU A 377 41.85 -2.19 11.45
CA LEU A 377 41.93 -2.74 12.80
C LEU A 377 41.50 -4.21 12.89
N LEU A 378 40.48 -4.59 12.09
CA LEU A 378 39.94 -5.97 11.99
C LEU A 378 39.64 -6.35 10.55
N PRO A 379 40.61 -6.33 9.65
CA PRO A 379 40.36 -6.65 8.25
C PRO A 379 39.91 -8.10 8.08
N LYS A 380 38.82 -8.28 7.29
CA LYS A 380 38.25 -9.59 6.91
C LYS A 380 37.64 -10.41 8.05
N GLN A 381 37.46 -9.85 9.25
CA GLN A 381 36.73 -10.53 10.33
C GLN A 381 35.23 -10.23 10.22
N SER A 382 34.41 -11.27 10.30
CA SER A 382 32.98 -11.12 10.44
C SER A 382 32.64 -10.81 11.91
N VAL A 383 32.14 -9.60 12.16
CA VAL A 383 31.81 -9.11 13.50
C VAL A 383 30.36 -9.43 13.82
N LEU A 384 30.12 -10.18 14.89
CA LEU A 384 28.78 -10.63 15.29
C LEU A 384 28.22 -9.84 16.47
N SER A 385 29.07 -9.38 17.38
CA SER A 385 28.62 -8.69 18.57
C SER A 385 29.58 -7.56 18.96
N LEU A 386 29.02 -6.51 19.54
CA LEU A 386 29.71 -5.35 20.05
C LEU A 386 29.18 -5.02 21.44
N ALA A 387 30.07 -4.67 22.34
CA ALA A 387 29.68 -4.17 23.64
C ALA A 387 30.73 -3.18 24.19
N GLU A 388 30.28 -2.16 24.91
CA GLU A 388 31.13 -1.21 25.62
C GLU A 388 31.26 -1.62 27.06
N THR A 389 32.48 -1.61 27.56
CA THR A 389 32.77 -1.83 28.98
C THR A 389 32.55 -0.56 29.78
N THR A 390 32.45 -0.66 31.09
CA THR A 390 32.31 0.49 31.99
C THR A 390 33.50 1.46 31.94
N LYS A 391 34.62 1.04 31.35
CA LYS A 391 35.82 1.87 31.15
C LYS A 391 35.85 2.59 29.80
N GLY A 392 34.84 2.39 28.98
CA GLY A 392 34.79 2.94 27.64
C GLY A 392 35.62 2.14 26.59
N ASP A 393 36.01 0.92 26.90
CA ASP A 393 36.65 0.05 25.90
C ASP A 393 35.58 -0.72 25.13
N VAL A 394 35.86 -1.09 23.86
CA VAL A 394 34.90 -1.85 23.04
C VAL A 394 35.35 -3.29 22.93
N LEU A 395 34.42 -4.19 23.26
CA LEU A 395 34.57 -5.63 23.04
C LEU A 395 33.92 -5.99 21.69
N ILE A 396 34.62 -6.76 20.88
CA ILE A 396 34.23 -7.11 19.53
C ILE A 396 34.22 -8.63 19.40
N GLY A 397 33.03 -9.22 19.37
CA GLY A 397 32.81 -10.63 19.12
C GLY A 397 32.79 -10.95 17.64
N THR A 398 33.49 -11.99 17.24
CA THR A 398 33.63 -12.38 15.84
C THR A 398 33.03 -13.75 15.56
N TYR A 399 32.91 -14.08 14.29
CA TYR A 399 32.43 -15.40 13.85
C TYR A 399 33.48 -16.51 14.06
N SER A 400 34.77 -16.23 13.88
CA SER A 400 35.81 -17.26 13.84
C SER A 400 37.05 -17.05 14.73
N SER A 401 37.18 -15.85 15.33
CA SER A 401 38.43 -15.45 15.99
C SER A 401 38.25 -15.06 17.46
N GLY A 402 37.08 -15.37 18.07
CA GLY A 402 36.77 -15.05 19.45
C GLY A 402 36.45 -13.58 19.66
N VAL A 403 36.91 -13.03 20.77
CA VAL A 403 36.65 -11.67 21.24
C VAL A 403 37.90 -10.82 21.13
N PHE A 404 37.78 -9.69 20.50
CA PHE A 404 38.80 -8.64 20.50
C PHE A 404 38.44 -7.54 21.48
N HIS A 405 39.44 -6.91 22.04
CA HIS A 405 39.37 -5.77 22.92
C HIS A 405 40.02 -4.55 22.26
N TYR A 406 39.21 -3.52 22.08
CA TYR A 406 39.69 -2.23 21.59
C TYR A 406 39.76 -1.26 22.76
N SER A 407 40.95 -0.75 23.04
CA SER A 407 41.22 0.24 24.04
C SER A 407 42.31 1.21 23.58
N GLN A 408 42.06 2.52 23.74
CA GLN A 408 43.02 3.59 23.43
C GLN A 408 43.62 3.50 22.00
N GLY A 409 42.84 3.16 21.00
CA GLY A 409 43.29 3.05 19.61
C GLY A 409 44.00 1.73 19.27
N LYS A 410 44.15 0.82 20.21
CA LYS A 410 44.73 -0.50 19.97
C LYS A 410 43.70 -1.59 20.07
N ILE A 411 43.88 -2.60 19.20
CA ILE A 411 43.04 -3.80 19.22
C ILE A 411 43.91 -5.01 19.55
N THR A 412 43.45 -5.85 20.47
CA THR A 412 44.11 -7.06 20.89
C THR A 412 43.08 -8.19 20.99
N ILE A 413 43.48 -9.42 20.86
CA ILE A 413 42.65 -10.58 21.19
C ILE A 413 42.52 -10.63 22.71
N LEU A 414 41.27 -10.62 23.19
CA LEU A 414 40.97 -10.79 24.61
C LEU A 414 40.85 -12.26 24.96
N LEU A 415 40.00 -13.00 24.20
CA LEU A 415 39.71 -14.42 24.42
C LEU A 415 39.40 -15.13 23.10
N ASP A 416 39.87 -16.38 23.02
CA ASP A 416 39.56 -17.33 21.97
C ASP A 416 39.35 -18.75 22.55
N ARG A 417 39.17 -19.77 21.72
CA ARG A 417 39.06 -21.15 22.21
C ARG A 417 40.30 -21.61 22.95
N ASN A 418 41.49 -21.13 22.59
CA ASN A 418 42.75 -21.51 23.28
C ASN A 418 42.86 -20.90 24.67
N SER A 419 42.20 -19.76 24.89
CA SER A 419 42.12 -19.07 26.20
C SER A 419 40.87 -19.44 27.00
N GLY A 420 40.04 -20.39 26.53
CA GLY A 420 38.96 -20.98 27.33
C GLY A 420 37.54 -20.65 26.89
N LEU A 421 37.33 -19.92 25.75
CA LEU A 421 36.01 -19.80 25.18
C LEU A 421 35.51 -21.17 24.68
N LEU A 422 34.21 -21.45 24.86
CA LEU A 422 33.57 -22.63 24.27
C LEU A 422 33.60 -22.61 22.74
N SER A 423 33.43 -21.43 22.13
CA SER A 423 33.50 -21.20 20.68
C SER A 423 34.09 -19.86 20.33
N ASN A 424 34.79 -19.77 19.21
CA ASN A 424 35.23 -18.50 18.64
C ASN A 424 34.09 -17.69 18.00
N GLU A 425 32.94 -18.32 17.80
CA GLU A 425 31.75 -17.66 17.33
C GLU A 425 31.02 -17.03 18.51
N VAL A 426 31.15 -15.69 18.67
CA VAL A 426 30.63 -14.94 19.80
C VAL A 426 29.49 -14.02 19.34
N ARG A 427 28.27 -14.36 19.73
CA ARG A 427 27.03 -13.73 19.22
C ARG A 427 26.46 -12.68 20.14
N ALA A 428 26.74 -12.77 21.43
CA ALA A 428 26.29 -11.80 22.41
C ALA A 428 27.41 -11.55 23.45
N ILE A 429 27.57 -10.29 23.83
CA ILE A 429 28.52 -9.87 24.87
C ILE A 429 27.78 -8.98 25.83
N LEU A 430 27.84 -9.30 27.12
CA LEU A 430 27.20 -8.51 28.17
C LEU A 430 28.21 -8.17 29.28
N PRO A 431 28.87 -7.01 29.20
CA PRO A 431 29.71 -6.51 30.29
C PRO A 431 28.82 -6.02 31.44
N LEU A 432 29.25 -6.32 32.68
CA LEU A 432 28.57 -5.87 33.89
C LEU A 432 29.43 -4.80 34.63
N PRO A 433 28.78 -3.95 35.43
CA PRO A 433 29.45 -2.85 36.17
C PRO A 433 30.60 -3.29 37.03
N GLU A 434 30.56 -4.51 37.57
CA GLU A 434 31.55 -5.08 38.47
C GLU A 434 32.80 -5.59 37.74
N GLY A 435 32.82 -5.49 36.39
CA GLY A 435 33.92 -5.92 35.52
C GLY A 435 33.77 -7.37 35.03
N ASP A 436 32.69 -8.04 35.38
CA ASP A 436 32.32 -9.33 34.85
C ASP A 436 31.81 -9.22 33.44
N ILE A 437 32.08 -10.22 32.60
CA ILE A 437 31.61 -10.23 31.21
C ILE A 437 31.00 -11.60 30.91
N TRP A 438 29.81 -11.60 30.34
CA TRP A 438 29.18 -12.79 29.80
C TRP A 438 29.32 -12.84 28.30
N PHE A 439 29.68 -13.99 27.77
CA PHE A 439 29.84 -14.24 26.36
C PHE A 439 28.88 -15.35 25.90
N GLY A 440 27.92 -15.01 25.09
CA GLY A 440 27.07 -15.97 24.40
C GLY A 440 27.73 -16.44 23.13
N THR A 441 28.00 -17.74 23.02
CA THR A 441 28.69 -18.35 21.89
C THR A 441 27.83 -19.39 21.18
N ALA A 442 28.31 -19.88 20.06
CA ALA A 442 27.63 -20.95 19.33
C ALA A 442 27.69 -22.33 20.05
N GLN A 443 28.49 -22.47 21.10
CA GLN A 443 28.68 -23.73 21.82
C GLN A 443 28.55 -23.59 23.35
N GLY A 444 27.83 -22.57 23.83
CA GLY A 444 27.54 -22.35 25.21
C GLY A 444 27.72 -20.92 25.66
N LEU A 445 27.60 -20.72 26.96
CA LEU A 445 27.72 -19.46 27.66
C LEU A 445 28.99 -19.44 28.46
N ASN A 446 29.80 -18.40 28.36
CA ASN A 446 31.00 -18.19 29.15
C ASN A 446 30.80 -16.99 30.07
N HIS A 447 31.22 -17.15 31.34
CA HIS A 447 31.35 -16.08 32.33
C HIS A 447 32.81 -15.80 32.57
N TYR A 448 33.26 -14.61 32.27
CA TYR A 448 34.63 -14.12 32.50
C TYR A 448 34.66 -13.18 33.67
N GLN A 449 35.40 -13.57 34.70
CA GLN A 449 35.53 -12.81 35.94
C GLN A 449 36.97 -12.96 36.48
N HIS A 450 37.66 -11.84 36.75
CA HIS A 450 39.03 -11.81 37.33
C HIS A 450 39.99 -12.73 36.58
N GLN A 451 39.98 -12.69 35.27
CA GLN A 451 40.80 -13.52 34.35
C GLN A 451 40.45 -15.05 34.41
N ASN A 452 39.44 -15.44 35.11
CA ASN A 452 38.92 -16.79 35.11
C ASN A 452 37.69 -16.91 34.17
N ILE A 453 37.59 -18.05 33.49
CA ILE A 453 36.44 -18.37 32.63
C ILE A 453 35.70 -19.54 33.25
N ARG A 454 34.41 -19.34 33.45
CA ARG A 454 33.45 -20.41 33.76
C ARG A 454 32.54 -20.65 32.61
N SER A 455 32.37 -21.88 32.22
CA SER A 455 31.59 -22.27 31.04
C SER A 455 30.31 -22.97 31.44
N TYR A 456 29.24 -22.74 30.65
CA TYR A 456 27.93 -23.33 30.86
C TYR A 456 27.39 -23.84 29.51
N THR A 457 26.91 -25.07 29.51
CA THR A 457 26.34 -25.76 28.36
C THR A 457 24.98 -26.38 28.73
N THR A 458 24.45 -27.20 27.87
CA THR A 458 23.26 -28.01 28.19
C THR A 458 23.49 -28.93 29.38
N ARG A 459 24.74 -29.28 29.71
CA ARG A 459 25.08 -30.08 30.90
C ARG A 459 24.87 -29.34 32.21
N GLU A 460 25.06 -28.02 32.17
CA GLU A 460 24.85 -27.13 33.31
C GLU A 460 23.42 -26.54 33.35
N GLY A 461 22.55 -26.91 32.38
CA GLY A 461 21.12 -26.56 32.39
C GLY A 461 20.69 -25.50 31.36
N LEU A 462 21.56 -25.15 30.38
CA LEU A 462 21.08 -24.34 29.26
C LEU A 462 20.09 -25.15 28.40
N PRO A 463 19.04 -24.53 27.83
CA PRO A 463 18.13 -25.21 26.90
C PRO A 463 18.84 -25.71 25.65
N ALA A 464 19.79 -24.92 25.13
CA ALA A 464 20.66 -25.25 24.01
C ALA A 464 22.01 -24.53 24.15
N ASP A 465 23.03 -25.10 23.51
CA ASP A 465 24.38 -24.51 23.53
C ASP A 465 24.51 -23.27 22.64
N PHE A 466 23.60 -23.08 21.70
CA PHE A 466 23.62 -21.93 20.79
C PHE A 466 22.99 -20.70 21.46
N VAL A 467 23.82 -19.82 22.03
CA VAL A 467 23.39 -18.62 22.76
C VAL A 467 23.34 -17.42 21.82
N ILE A 468 22.19 -16.76 21.73
CA ILE A 468 21.92 -15.68 20.77
C ILE A 468 21.87 -14.32 21.44
N ALA A 469 21.21 -14.23 22.60
CA ALA A 469 20.94 -12.98 23.30
C ALA A 469 21.19 -13.10 24.80
N LEU A 470 21.64 -12.01 25.38
CA LEU A 470 21.90 -11.88 26.81
C LEU A 470 21.30 -10.58 27.35
N HIS A 471 20.63 -10.64 28.46
CA HIS A 471 20.12 -9.44 29.14
C HIS A 471 20.18 -9.64 30.65
N LYS A 472 20.38 -8.59 31.43
CA LYS A 472 20.38 -8.66 32.87
C LYS A 472 19.33 -7.71 33.45
N THR A 473 18.39 -8.28 34.20
CA THR A 473 17.42 -7.52 35.01
C THR A 473 17.80 -7.72 36.48
N LYS A 474 18.14 -6.66 37.22
CA LYS A 474 18.60 -6.75 38.62
C LYS A 474 19.63 -7.88 38.81
N ASP A 475 19.24 -8.96 39.51
CA ASP A 475 20.12 -10.10 39.82
C ASP A 475 19.91 -11.30 38.89
N VAL A 476 19.04 -11.20 37.88
CA VAL A 476 18.69 -12.29 36.98
C VAL A 476 19.35 -12.08 35.63
N LEU A 477 20.14 -13.03 35.16
CA LEU A 477 20.65 -13.08 33.81
C LEU A 477 19.68 -13.86 32.92
N TRP A 478 19.18 -13.23 31.88
CA TRP A 478 18.33 -13.83 30.84
C TRP A 478 19.20 -14.28 29.68
N VAL A 479 18.95 -15.48 29.20
CA VAL A 479 19.71 -16.10 28.13
C VAL A 479 18.74 -16.62 27.05
N GLY A 480 18.80 -16.06 25.88
CA GLY A 480 18.11 -16.55 24.68
C GLY A 480 18.98 -17.56 23.95
N THR A 481 18.44 -18.74 23.70
CA THR A 481 19.13 -19.82 23.01
C THR A 481 18.40 -20.26 21.74
N GLY A 482 19.00 -21.19 21.00
CA GLY A 482 18.42 -21.75 19.77
C GLY A 482 17.18 -22.62 19.96
N THR A 483 16.80 -23.00 21.19
CA THR A 483 15.64 -23.86 21.47
C THR A 483 14.87 -23.43 22.72
N GLY A 484 15.11 -22.25 23.24
CA GLY A 484 14.39 -21.76 24.42
C GLY A 484 15.06 -20.57 25.07
N VAL A 485 14.38 -20.08 26.08
CA VAL A 485 14.83 -19.00 26.95
C VAL A 485 15.07 -19.58 28.34
N THR A 486 16.16 -19.15 28.97
CA THR A 486 16.43 -19.50 30.35
C THR A 486 16.87 -18.28 31.15
N ARG A 487 16.71 -18.34 32.45
CA ARG A 487 17.20 -17.34 33.39
C ARG A 487 18.12 -17.96 34.39
N LEU A 488 19.22 -17.31 34.69
CA LEU A 488 20.14 -17.73 35.74
C LEU A 488 19.80 -16.98 37.03
N VAL A 489 19.31 -17.72 38.04
CA VAL A 489 18.89 -17.21 39.34
C VAL A 489 19.64 -17.98 40.41
N ASN A 490 20.34 -17.28 41.30
CA ASN A 490 21.13 -17.91 42.39
C ASN A 490 22.06 -19.05 41.91
N GLY A 491 22.60 -18.92 40.71
CA GLY A 491 23.54 -19.90 40.13
C GLY A 491 22.89 -21.13 39.49
N GLN A 492 21.57 -21.18 39.36
CA GLN A 492 20.81 -22.24 38.68
C GLN A 492 20.07 -21.71 37.47
N PHE A 493 20.05 -22.50 36.40
CA PHE A 493 19.27 -22.17 35.20
C PHE A 493 17.82 -22.65 35.36
N GLU A 494 16.90 -21.73 35.13
CA GLU A 494 15.47 -21.98 35.12
C GLU A 494 14.94 -21.72 33.71
N SER A 495 14.52 -22.76 33.01
CA SER A 495 13.98 -22.64 31.64
C SER A 495 12.58 -22.02 31.63
N LEU A 496 12.36 -21.08 30.70
CA LEU A 496 11.08 -20.46 30.43
C LEU A 496 10.47 -21.09 29.19
N SER A 497 9.34 -21.77 29.36
CA SER A 497 8.64 -22.38 28.21
C SER A 497 7.83 -21.33 27.43
N LEU A 498 8.13 -21.18 26.16
CA LEU A 498 7.37 -20.36 25.23
C LEU A 498 6.46 -21.20 24.32
N SER A 499 6.41 -22.55 24.52
CA SER A 499 5.72 -23.48 23.64
C SER A 499 4.21 -23.26 23.51
N THR A 500 3.59 -22.62 24.50
CA THR A 500 2.16 -22.22 24.47
C THR A 500 1.86 -21.12 23.45
N PHE A 501 2.89 -20.43 22.96
CA PHE A 501 2.78 -19.34 22.00
C PHE A 501 3.20 -19.79 20.60
N ASP A 502 2.32 -20.54 19.94
CA ASP A 502 2.52 -21.05 18.57
C ASP A 502 3.89 -21.76 18.41
N GLN A 503 4.34 -22.48 19.48
CA GLN A 503 5.62 -23.18 19.56
C GLN A 503 6.84 -22.26 19.37
N ALA A 504 6.83 -21.08 19.98
CA ALA A 504 7.99 -20.19 19.99
C ALA A 504 9.18 -20.87 20.67
N GLU A 505 10.34 -20.78 20.03
CA GLU A 505 11.58 -21.40 20.53
C GLU A 505 12.67 -20.36 20.77
N TYR A 506 12.83 -19.39 19.86
CA TYR A 506 13.92 -18.43 19.87
C TYR A 506 13.54 -17.14 20.60
N ALA A 507 14.43 -16.61 21.42
CA ALA A 507 14.45 -15.19 21.79
C ALA A 507 15.71 -14.55 21.21
N PHE A 508 15.52 -13.65 20.28
CA PHE A 508 16.61 -12.98 19.59
C PHE A 508 17.08 -11.72 20.33
N ASP A 509 16.20 -11.12 21.14
CA ASP A 509 16.48 -9.91 21.88
C ASP A 509 15.56 -9.76 23.09
N PHE A 510 15.99 -8.96 24.06
CA PHE A 510 15.27 -8.63 25.27
C PHE A 510 15.21 -7.11 25.44
N TYR A 511 14.02 -6.60 25.72
CA TYR A 511 13.80 -5.19 26.06
C TYR A 511 13.13 -5.09 27.43
N GLU A 512 13.80 -4.50 28.41
CA GLU A 512 13.24 -4.25 29.74
C GLU A 512 12.48 -2.94 29.77
N GLN A 513 11.28 -2.98 30.36
CA GLN A 513 10.45 -1.81 30.67
C GLN A 513 10.36 -1.71 32.21
N PRO A 514 11.38 -1.10 32.86
CA PRO A 514 11.53 -1.15 34.33
C PRO A 514 10.36 -0.49 35.06
N GLU A 515 9.80 0.57 34.51
CA GLU A 515 8.70 1.34 35.10
C GLU A 515 7.39 0.52 35.24
N LYS A 516 7.26 -0.57 34.46
CA LYS A 516 6.10 -1.48 34.49
C LYS A 516 6.46 -2.89 34.95
N ASN A 517 7.70 -3.15 35.36
CA ASN A 517 8.24 -4.48 35.66
C ASN A 517 8.00 -5.51 34.54
N LEU A 518 8.24 -5.10 33.32
CA LEU A 518 8.01 -5.93 32.11
C LEU A 518 9.32 -6.21 31.42
N LEU A 519 9.44 -7.42 30.87
CA LEU A 519 10.48 -7.82 29.93
C LEU A 519 9.80 -8.27 28.64
N TRP A 520 10.18 -7.66 27.54
CA TRP A 520 9.70 -8.01 26.20
C TRP A 520 10.77 -8.83 25.47
N LEU A 521 10.34 -9.90 24.83
CA LEU A 521 11.19 -10.83 24.09
C LEU A 521 10.82 -10.76 22.61
N ALA A 522 11.78 -10.41 21.76
CA ALA A 522 11.63 -10.55 20.31
C ALA A 522 11.85 -12.02 19.94
N THR A 523 10.81 -12.69 19.41
CA THR A 523 10.85 -14.14 19.18
C THR A 523 10.60 -14.52 17.72
N ASP A 524 10.70 -15.81 17.43
CA ASP A 524 10.38 -16.37 16.11
C ASP A 524 8.87 -16.54 15.85
N ARG A 525 8.01 -16.20 16.81
CA ARG A 525 6.55 -16.29 16.69
C ARG A 525 5.80 -15.02 17.07
N GLY A 526 6.48 -13.96 17.42
CA GLY A 526 5.89 -12.68 17.81
C GLY A 526 6.72 -11.97 18.86
N LEU A 527 6.11 -10.98 19.47
CA LEU A 527 6.66 -10.28 20.62
C LEU A 527 6.02 -10.85 21.89
N VAL A 528 6.82 -11.43 22.77
CA VAL A 528 6.35 -12.02 24.02
C VAL A 528 6.63 -11.06 25.17
N ARG A 529 5.63 -10.78 25.99
CA ARG A 529 5.74 -10.00 27.21
C ARG A 529 5.82 -10.93 28.42
N TYR A 530 6.80 -10.75 29.24
CA TYR A 530 6.98 -11.40 30.54
C TYR A 530 6.84 -10.37 31.67
N ARG A 531 5.95 -10.62 32.63
CA ARG A 531 5.84 -9.81 33.86
C ARG A 531 6.86 -10.29 34.88
N LEU A 532 7.77 -9.42 35.28
CA LEU A 532 8.86 -9.78 36.21
C LEU A 532 8.36 -10.09 37.64
N ASP A 533 7.19 -9.56 38.01
CA ASP A 533 6.59 -9.72 39.37
C ASP A 533 5.70 -10.96 39.47
N THR A 534 4.92 -11.28 38.42
CA THR A 534 3.93 -12.37 38.44
C THR A 534 4.37 -13.60 37.67
N ALA A 535 5.44 -13.50 36.87
CA ALA A 535 5.91 -14.50 35.93
C ALA A 535 4.86 -14.83 34.84
N GLU A 536 3.90 -13.92 34.59
CA GLU A 536 2.88 -14.08 33.55
C GLU A 536 3.44 -13.78 32.17
N LEU A 537 3.06 -14.58 31.20
CA LEU A 537 3.43 -14.47 29.81
C LEU A 537 2.23 -14.10 28.95
N ALA A 538 2.43 -13.22 28.00
CA ALA A 538 1.46 -12.87 26.97
C ALA A 538 2.17 -12.63 25.62
N MET A 539 1.49 -12.87 24.50
CA MET A 539 2.09 -12.72 23.17
C MET A 539 1.29 -11.75 22.31
N VAL A 540 2.01 -10.87 21.64
CA VAL A 540 1.53 -10.04 20.55
C VAL A 540 2.07 -10.64 19.23
N GLY A 541 1.20 -11.31 18.48
CA GLY A 541 1.58 -12.04 17.29
C GLY A 541 0.51 -11.94 16.19
N ARG A 542 0.49 -12.90 15.27
CA ARG A 542 -0.44 -12.91 14.14
C ARG A 542 -1.92 -12.85 14.51
N LYS A 543 -2.29 -13.46 15.63
CA LYS A 543 -3.67 -13.43 16.13
C LYS A 543 -4.14 -12.03 16.50
N ALA A 544 -3.20 -11.15 16.80
CA ALA A 544 -3.43 -9.73 17.08
C ALA A 544 -3.16 -8.83 15.85
N GLY A 545 -3.15 -9.37 14.64
CA GLY A 545 -2.99 -8.59 13.41
C GLY A 545 -1.54 -8.31 12.98
N MET A 546 -0.51 -8.84 13.67
CA MET A 546 0.87 -8.67 13.23
C MET A 546 1.10 -9.29 11.84
N PRO A 547 1.84 -8.59 10.92
CA PRO A 547 1.95 -9.03 9.53
C PRO A 547 2.85 -10.26 9.35
N PHE A 548 3.75 -10.56 10.30
CA PHE A 548 4.65 -11.72 10.29
C PHE A 548 5.02 -12.14 11.71
N ASP A 549 5.71 -13.29 11.82
CA ASP A 549 5.95 -13.96 13.11
C ASP A 549 7.31 -13.63 13.70
N LYS A 550 8.35 -13.46 12.86
CA LYS A 550 9.74 -13.40 13.32
C LYS A 550 10.24 -11.97 13.49
N PHE A 551 10.64 -11.64 14.72
CA PHE A 551 11.29 -10.38 15.05
C PHE A 551 12.68 -10.64 15.68
N PHE A 552 13.66 -9.84 15.27
CA PHE A 552 15.04 -10.03 15.70
C PHE A 552 15.44 -9.09 16.82
N GLN A 553 14.98 -7.85 16.79
CA GLN A 553 15.30 -6.85 17.80
C GLN A 553 14.05 -6.07 18.16
N VAL A 554 14.00 -5.60 19.40
CA VAL A 554 12.97 -4.69 19.89
C VAL A 554 13.64 -3.47 20.52
N GLN A 555 13.33 -2.29 19.99
CA GLN A 555 13.79 -1.01 20.52
C GLN A 555 12.57 -0.14 20.83
N ALA A 556 12.71 0.82 21.72
CA ALA A 556 11.65 1.78 21.99
C ALA A 556 12.12 3.20 21.70
N ASP A 557 11.25 4.02 21.14
CA ASP A 557 11.51 5.45 20.96
C ASP A 557 10.94 6.30 22.10
N ALA A 558 11.24 7.61 22.05
CA ALA A 558 10.75 8.57 23.03
C ALA A 558 9.24 8.89 22.88
N HIS A 559 8.59 8.43 21.79
CA HIS A 559 7.18 8.66 21.49
C HIS A 559 6.28 7.47 21.86
N ASP A 560 6.76 6.58 22.74
CA ASP A 560 6.07 5.39 23.23
C ASP A 560 5.74 4.35 22.13
N ASN A 561 6.64 4.19 21.15
CA ASN A 561 6.53 3.14 20.15
C ASN A 561 7.60 2.06 20.36
N PHE A 562 7.24 0.82 20.02
CA PHE A 562 8.20 -0.25 19.74
C PHE A 562 8.56 -0.27 18.26
N TRP A 563 9.85 -0.51 18.01
CA TRP A 563 10.44 -0.72 16.71
C TRP A 563 11.00 -2.13 16.65
N LEU A 564 10.41 -2.94 15.79
CA LEU A 564 10.71 -4.37 15.67
C LEU A 564 11.39 -4.63 14.34
N SER A 565 12.62 -5.14 14.38
CA SER A 565 13.32 -5.52 13.16
C SER A 565 12.94 -6.93 12.72
N SER A 566 12.80 -7.14 11.41
CA SER A 566 12.47 -8.44 10.81
C SER A 566 13.21 -8.65 9.49
N ASN A 567 13.06 -9.82 8.89
CA ASN A 567 13.56 -10.08 7.54
C ASN A 567 12.68 -9.49 6.41
N ARG A 568 11.62 -8.75 6.74
CA ARG A 568 10.66 -8.15 5.80
C ARG A 568 10.47 -6.66 6.01
N GLY A 569 11.28 -6.03 6.82
CA GLY A 569 11.22 -4.63 7.16
C GLY A 569 11.27 -4.36 8.65
N ILE A 570 11.15 -3.10 8.97
CA ILE A 570 11.08 -2.58 10.34
C ILE A 570 9.62 -2.24 10.65
N LEU A 571 9.10 -2.80 11.72
CA LEU A 571 7.72 -2.59 12.16
C LEU A 571 7.71 -1.59 13.32
N ARG A 572 6.89 -0.56 13.23
CA ARG A 572 6.58 0.37 14.33
C ARG A 572 5.19 0.05 14.85
N ILE A 573 5.05 -0.12 16.16
CA ILE A 573 3.78 -0.32 16.86
C ILE A 573 3.72 0.55 18.11
N SER A 574 2.53 0.95 18.51
CA SER A 574 2.33 1.63 19.79
C SER A 574 2.65 0.67 20.94
N ARG A 575 3.49 1.12 21.88
CA ARG A 575 3.82 0.37 23.10
C ARG A 575 2.59 0.24 24.02
N GLN A 576 1.71 1.23 24.00
CA GLN A 576 0.44 1.18 24.72
C GLN A 576 -0.46 0.08 24.15
N ASP A 577 -0.61 0.02 22.81
CA ASP A 577 -1.44 -0.99 22.16
C ASP A 577 -0.86 -2.39 22.33
N ALA A 578 0.47 -2.54 22.24
CA ALA A 578 1.13 -3.80 22.51
C ALA A 578 0.84 -4.32 23.94
N ASN A 579 0.83 -3.43 24.93
CA ASN A 579 0.43 -3.78 26.28
C ASN A 579 -1.06 -4.13 26.37
N ALA A 580 -1.94 -3.36 25.71
CA ALA A 580 -3.38 -3.59 25.69
C ALA A 580 -3.75 -4.95 25.05
N VAL A 581 -3.07 -5.31 23.95
CA VAL A 581 -3.21 -6.63 23.32
C VAL A 581 -2.74 -7.74 24.28
N ALA A 582 -1.58 -7.55 24.90
CA ALA A 582 -1.04 -8.52 25.84
C ALA A 582 -1.90 -8.68 27.12
N ASP A 583 -2.66 -7.64 27.49
CA ASP A 583 -3.63 -7.64 28.60
C ASP A 583 -5.02 -8.14 28.14
N GLY A 584 -5.23 -8.45 26.83
CA GLY A 584 -6.51 -8.91 26.29
C GLY A 584 -7.59 -7.83 26.19
N THR A 585 -7.24 -6.54 26.34
CA THR A 585 -8.17 -5.40 26.26
C THR A 585 -8.31 -4.83 24.84
N LEU A 586 -7.36 -5.13 23.97
CA LEU A 586 -7.37 -4.82 22.54
C LEU A 586 -7.21 -6.11 21.74
N ALA A 587 -8.04 -6.29 20.69
CA ALA A 587 -7.99 -7.50 19.86
C ALA A 587 -6.90 -7.44 18.79
N ASP A 588 -6.80 -6.30 18.09
CA ASP A 588 -5.91 -6.11 16.94
C ASP A 588 -4.99 -4.93 17.17
N ILE A 589 -3.75 -5.03 16.71
CA ILE A 589 -2.75 -3.98 16.80
C ILE A 589 -2.57 -3.28 15.45
N SER A 590 -2.52 -1.96 15.48
CA SER A 590 -2.13 -1.16 14.31
C SER A 590 -0.61 -1.08 14.21
N PHE A 591 -0.10 -1.06 12.99
CA PHE A 591 1.33 -1.00 12.74
C PHE A 591 1.69 -0.19 11.50
N ASP A 592 2.91 0.35 11.49
CA ASP A 592 3.58 0.85 10.29
C ASP A 592 4.72 -0.10 9.91
N LEU A 593 4.76 -0.49 8.65
CA LEU A 593 5.84 -1.30 8.11
C LEU A 593 6.72 -0.43 7.21
N TYR A 594 8.03 -0.43 7.48
CA TYR A 594 9.04 0.30 6.72
C TYR A 594 9.95 -0.67 5.97
N GLY A 595 10.27 -0.32 4.74
CA GLY A 595 11.08 -1.14 3.85
C GLY A 595 11.88 -0.32 2.83
N GLU A 596 12.10 -0.92 1.67
CA GLU A 596 12.92 -0.31 0.62
C GLU A 596 12.31 0.99 0.07
N SER A 597 10.99 1.07 -0.04
CA SER A 597 10.28 2.29 -0.46
C SER A 597 10.43 3.46 0.51
N ASP A 598 10.86 3.20 1.75
CA ASP A 598 11.02 4.20 2.78
C ASP A 598 12.49 4.67 2.97
N GLY A 599 13.39 4.27 2.07
CA GLY A 599 14.79 4.67 2.08
C GLY A 599 15.77 3.60 2.56
N MET A 600 15.31 2.41 2.91
CA MET A 600 16.18 1.30 3.21
C MET A 600 16.75 0.69 1.92
N LEU A 601 18.05 0.39 1.88
CA LEU A 601 18.64 -0.35 0.75
C LEU A 601 18.24 -1.84 0.76
N SER A 602 17.79 -2.35 1.91
CA SER A 602 17.22 -3.69 2.06
C SER A 602 16.24 -3.71 3.21
N ALA A 603 15.05 -4.25 2.97
CA ALA A 603 14.07 -4.52 4.02
C ALA A 603 14.50 -5.66 4.95
N GLN A 604 15.50 -6.47 4.54
CA GLN A 604 16.00 -7.57 5.35
C GLN A 604 16.91 -7.05 6.47
N ALA A 605 16.38 -6.90 7.69
CA ALA A 605 17.19 -6.71 8.87
C ALA A 605 17.86 -8.03 9.28
N ASN A 606 19.01 -7.91 9.91
CA ASN A 606 19.79 -9.05 10.38
C ASN A 606 19.44 -9.43 11.83
N GLY A 607 19.46 -10.73 12.10
CA GLY A 607 19.22 -11.30 13.43
C GLY A 607 20.28 -12.32 13.82
N GLY A 608 20.24 -12.76 15.09
CA GLY A 608 21.21 -13.74 15.62
C GLY A 608 22.59 -13.16 15.87
N SER A 609 22.71 -11.85 15.94
CA SER A 609 23.85 -11.04 16.36
C SER A 609 23.32 -9.97 17.32
N ASN A 610 24.07 -9.58 18.33
CA ASN A 610 23.56 -8.71 19.37
C ASN A 610 24.60 -7.63 19.79
N PRO A 611 24.18 -6.33 19.81
CA PRO A 611 22.91 -5.80 19.34
C PRO A 611 22.88 -5.63 17.82
N ALA A 612 21.77 -5.96 17.16
CA ALA A 612 21.58 -5.71 15.73
C ALA A 612 20.67 -4.48 15.47
N ALA A 613 20.14 -3.87 16.51
CA ALA A 613 19.51 -2.56 16.48
C ALA A 613 19.84 -1.79 17.77
N MET A 614 19.79 -0.47 17.69
CA MET A 614 19.97 0.39 18.87
C MET A 614 19.23 1.71 18.68
N MET A 615 18.91 2.36 19.82
CA MET A 615 18.53 3.76 19.85
C MET A 615 19.75 4.59 20.28
N ALA A 616 20.09 5.58 19.47
CA ALA A 616 21.18 6.48 19.78
C ALA A 616 20.74 7.63 20.70
N THR A 617 21.69 8.31 21.35
CA THR A 617 21.42 9.42 22.28
C THR A 617 20.77 10.63 21.62
N ASP A 618 20.91 10.78 20.28
CA ASP A 618 20.21 11.78 19.48
C ASP A 618 18.76 11.40 19.14
N GLY A 619 18.30 10.26 19.66
CA GLY A 619 16.97 9.70 19.40
C GLY A 619 16.84 8.97 18.07
N SER A 620 17.90 8.86 17.27
CA SER A 620 17.87 8.05 16.03
C SER A 620 17.93 6.56 16.35
N LEU A 621 17.19 5.77 15.56
CA LEU A 621 17.24 4.32 15.62
C LEU A 621 18.09 3.78 14.46
N TRP A 622 18.93 2.81 14.75
CA TRP A 622 19.85 2.19 13.81
C TRP A 622 19.60 0.71 13.73
N PHE A 623 19.52 0.17 12.52
CA PHE A 623 19.20 -1.24 12.26
C PHE A 623 20.23 -1.84 11.32
N ALA A 624 20.83 -2.94 11.75
CA ALA A 624 21.72 -3.75 10.92
C ALA A 624 20.91 -4.48 9.84
N THR A 625 21.26 -4.28 8.56
CA THR A 625 20.56 -4.91 7.43
C THR A 625 21.52 -5.68 6.52
N ALA A 626 20.94 -6.41 5.57
CA ALA A 626 21.71 -7.13 4.56
C ALA A 626 22.44 -6.20 3.56
N SER A 627 22.03 -4.93 3.46
CA SER A 627 22.60 -3.98 2.50
C SER A 627 22.99 -2.64 3.16
N GLY A 628 23.61 -2.70 4.33
CA GLY A 628 24.07 -1.54 5.06
C GLY A 628 23.47 -1.43 6.46
N VAL A 629 23.67 -0.30 7.12
CA VAL A 629 22.98 0.04 8.35
C VAL A 629 21.96 1.13 8.07
N SER A 630 20.69 0.83 8.32
CA SER A 630 19.59 1.76 8.11
C SER A 630 19.33 2.56 9.38
N ARG A 631 19.20 3.87 9.24
CA ARG A 631 18.98 4.83 10.30
C ARG A 631 17.66 5.56 10.08
N VAL A 632 16.88 5.75 11.13
CA VAL A 632 15.66 6.56 11.13
C VAL A 632 15.66 7.52 12.32
N GLN A 633 15.16 8.74 12.09
CA GLN A 633 14.88 9.70 13.15
C GLN A 633 13.36 9.73 13.38
N PRO A 634 12.83 9.11 14.45
CA PRO A 634 11.39 9.03 14.68
C PRO A 634 10.67 10.38 14.69
N SER A 635 11.28 11.43 15.24
CA SER A 635 10.73 12.78 15.27
C SER A 635 10.53 13.42 13.87
N ARG A 636 11.21 12.93 12.82
CA ARG A 636 11.02 13.40 11.44
C ARG A 636 9.87 12.72 10.73
N LEU A 637 9.41 11.57 11.23
CA LEU A 637 8.33 10.81 10.57
C LEU A 637 7.00 11.56 10.57
N ASP A 638 6.74 12.35 11.62
CA ASP A 638 5.51 13.13 11.71
C ASP A 638 5.45 14.19 10.59
N ALA A 639 6.59 14.78 10.22
CA ALA A 639 6.65 15.72 9.09
C ALA A 639 6.27 15.06 7.74
N PHE A 640 6.65 13.80 7.52
CA PHE A 640 6.23 13.05 6.33
C PHE A 640 4.75 12.69 6.35
N ALA A 641 4.20 12.40 7.54
CA ALA A 641 2.78 12.11 7.70
C ALA A 641 1.91 13.38 7.54
N GLU A 642 2.37 14.53 8.01
CA GLU A 642 1.68 15.81 7.94
C GLU A 642 1.57 16.38 6.52
N ALA A 643 2.42 15.96 5.59
CA ALA A 643 2.31 16.34 4.19
C ALA A 643 0.97 15.87 3.61
N ILE A 644 0.17 16.80 3.09
CA ILE A 644 -1.17 16.51 2.59
C ILE A 644 -1.11 16.29 1.07
N PRO A 645 -1.27 15.06 0.55
CA PRO A 645 -1.27 14.82 -0.87
C PRO A 645 -2.55 15.38 -1.50
N PRO A 646 -2.49 16.24 -2.53
CA PRO A 646 -3.67 16.64 -3.27
C PRO A 646 -4.30 15.40 -3.92
N VAL A 647 -5.63 15.30 -3.89
CA VAL A 647 -6.35 14.18 -4.49
C VAL A 647 -7.07 14.63 -5.77
N VAL A 648 -6.96 13.83 -6.80
CA VAL A 648 -7.57 14.09 -8.12
C VAL A 648 -8.39 12.91 -8.59
N LEU A 649 -9.46 13.19 -9.32
CA LEU A 649 -10.23 12.17 -10.04
C LEU A 649 -9.58 11.94 -11.42
N GLU A 650 -9.14 10.73 -11.69
CA GLU A 650 -8.41 10.40 -12.91
C GLU A 650 -9.30 9.88 -14.04
N GLU A 651 -10.20 8.97 -13.69
CA GLU A 651 -11.06 8.31 -14.68
C GLU A 651 -12.41 7.94 -14.07
N LEU A 652 -13.42 8.04 -14.89
CA LEU A 652 -14.76 7.52 -14.60
C LEU A 652 -15.12 6.49 -15.66
N LEU A 653 -15.40 5.26 -15.24
CA LEU A 653 -15.90 4.22 -16.11
C LEU A 653 -17.38 3.97 -15.83
N VAL A 654 -18.18 3.96 -16.88
CA VAL A 654 -19.59 3.59 -16.83
C VAL A 654 -19.79 2.33 -17.67
N ASN A 655 -20.13 1.24 -17.02
CA ASN A 655 -20.20 -0.09 -17.65
C ASN A 655 -18.89 -0.46 -18.40
N GLY A 656 -17.73 -0.06 -17.83
CA GLY A 656 -16.42 -0.29 -18.44
C GLY A 656 -16.02 0.68 -19.55
N VAL A 657 -16.85 1.68 -19.87
CA VAL A 657 -16.55 2.70 -20.90
C VAL A 657 -16.13 4.00 -20.21
N ALA A 658 -14.96 4.52 -20.58
CA ALA A 658 -14.43 5.76 -20.04
C ALA A 658 -15.31 6.96 -20.43
N LYS A 659 -15.62 7.81 -19.45
CA LYS A 659 -16.32 9.07 -19.60
C LYS A 659 -15.41 10.24 -19.24
N LYS A 660 -15.51 11.33 -19.99
CA LYS A 660 -14.75 12.54 -19.67
C LYS A 660 -15.25 13.13 -18.34
N ILE A 661 -14.34 13.36 -17.43
CA ILE A 661 -14.63 14.03 -16.15
C ILE A 661 -14.77 15.52 -16.41
N SER A 662 -15.97 16.08 -16.25
CA SER A 662 -16.23 17.53 -16.38
C SER A 662 -17.51 17.91 -15.63
N GLY A 663 -17.40 18.78 -14.66
CA GLY A 663 -18.56 19.33 -13.93
C GLY A 663 -19.50 18.28 -13.34
N SER A 664 -20.72 18.21 -13.88
CA SER A 664 -21.67 17.13 -13.58
C SER A 664 -21.68 16.11 -14.71
N ILE A 665 -21.79 14.83 -14.36
CA ILE A 665 -21.82 13.72 -15.31
C ILE A 665 -23.20 13.09 -15.33
N GLU A 666 -23.77 13.05 -16.52
CA GLU A 666 -25.03 12.38 -16.75
C GLU A 666 -24.80 10.88 -17.01
N LEU A 667 -25.41 10.06 -16.18
CA LEU A 667 -25.40 8.61 -16.27
C LEU A 667 -26.68 8.14 -16.98
N PRO A 668 -26.58 7.40 -18.09
CA PRO A 668 -27.74 6.77 -18.74
C PRO A 668 -28.49 5.86 -17.76
N PRO A 669 -29.78 5.61 -18.05
CA PRO A 669 -30.56 4.69 -17.21
C PRO A 669 -29.92 3.30 -17.03
N ASP A 670 -29.25 2.79 -18.06
CA ASP A 670 -28.61 1.47 -18.12
C ASP A 670 -27.21 1.44 -17.49
N SER A 671 -26.87 2.44 -16.67
CA SER A 671 -25.58 2.49 -15.97
C SER A 671 -25.61 1.58 -14.73
N ASP A 672 -25.29 0.31 -14.94
CA ASP A 672 -25.34 -0.69 -13.86
C ASP A 672 -24.10 -0.66 -12.97
N ARG A 673 -22.94 -0.26 -13.54
CA ARG A 673 -21.66 -0.17 -12.86
C ARG A 673 -21.01 1.18 -13.11
N VAL A 674 -20.64 1.85 -12.05
CA VAL A 674 -19.91 3.13 -12.06
C VAL A 674 -18.63 2.95 -11.26
N GLU A 675 -17.50 3.15 -11.89
CA GLU A 675 -16.17 3.03 -11.30
C GLU A 675 -15.47 4.39 -11.38
N LEU A 676 -15.00 4.88 -10.24
CA LEU A 676 -14.28 6.15 -10.16
C LEU A 676 -12.86 5.86 -9.72
N HIS A 677 -11.89 6.16 -10.56
CA HIS A 677 -10.47 6.10 -10.26
C HIS A 677 -9.97 7.46 -9.81
N PHE A 678 -9.11 7.44 -8.79
CA PHE A 678 -8.56 8.66 -8.20
C PHE A 678 -7.11 8.42 -7.77
N ALA A 679 -6.34 9.50 -7.66
CA ALA A 679 -4.96 9.45 -7.21
C ALA A 679 -4.68 10.55 -6.20
N GLY A 680 -3.94 10.22 -5.16
CA GLY A 680 -3.30 11.18 -4.29
C GLY A 680 -1.93 11.51 -4.86
N LEU A 681 -1.69 12.79 -5.20
CA LEU A 681 -0.47 13.20 -5.87
C LEU A 681 0.62 13.57 -4.86
N GLY A 682 1.00 12.59 -4.04
CA GLY A 682 2.15 12.63 -3.14
C GLY A 682 3.29 11.78 -3.70
N TYR A 683 4.47 12.35 -3.78
CA TYR A 683 5.62 11.73 -4.44
C TYR A 683 6.62 11.17 -3.44
N VAL A 684 6.71 11.70 -2.23
CA VAL A 684 7.68 11.22 -1.23
C VAL A 684 7.36 9.80 -0.76
N MET A 685 6.08 9.51 -0.48
CA MET A 685 5.65 8.17 -0.04
C MET A 685 4.36 7.71 -0.75
N PRO A 686 4.35 7.54 -2.07
CA PRO A 686 3.12 7.26 -2.84
C PRO A 686 2.43 5.96 -2.42
N GLU A 687 3.17 4.97 -1.94
CA GLU A 687 2.63 3.68 -1.49
C GLU A 687 1.97 3.72 -0.10
N ARG A 688 2.18 4.81 0.65
CA ARG A 688 1.58 5.03 1.97
C ARG A 688 0.31 5.85 1.94
N ILE A 689 -0.05 6.39 0.78
CA ILE A 689 -1.27 7.18 0.61
C ILE A 689 -2.49 6.28 0.82
N GLN A 690 -3.33 6.70 1.74
CA GLN A 690 -4.61 6.11 2.07
C GLN A 690 -5.74 6.97 1.53
N TYR A 691 -6.84 6.34 1.22
CA TYR A 691 -8.01 6.99 0.65
C TYR A 691 -9.25 6.71 1.48
N ARG A 692 -10.16 7.67 1.51
CA ARG A 692 -11.54 7.45 1.91
C ARG A 692 -12.48 8.11 0.91
N SER A 693 -13.61 7.50 0.68
CA SER A 693 -14.60 8.04 -0.24
C SER A 693 -15.99 8.04 0.35
N ARG A 694 -16.87 8.85 -0.22
CA ARG A 694 -18.28 8.90 0.12
C ARG A 694 -19.10 9.29 -1.09
N LEU A 695 -20.10 8.51 -1.43
CA LEU A 695 -21.10 8.88 -2.40
C LEU A 695 -22.32 9.44 -1.65
N VAL A 696 -22.42 10.76 -1.56
CA VAL A 696 -23.53 11.45 -0.91
C VAL A 696 -24.85 11.11 -1.64
N GLY A 697 -25.84 10.68 -0.88
CA GLY A 697 -27.08 10.13 -1.43
C GLY A 697 -27.12 8.61 -1.51
N PHE A 698 -25.97 7.93 -1.26
CA PHE A 698 -25.87 6.48 -1.22
C PHE A 698 -25.19 6.00 0.07
N ASP A 699 -23.98 6.51 0.37
CA ASP A 699 -23.23 6.13 1.56
C ASP A 699 -23.64 6.96 2.78
N ALA A 700 -23.89 6.31 3.92
CA ALA A 700 -24.21 6.99 5.18
C ALA A 700 -22.99 7.76 5.73
N ASN A 701 -21.80 7.15 5.69
CA ASN A 701 -20.55 7.66 6.24
C ASN A 701 -19.41 7.59 5.20
N TRP A 702 -18.27 8.16 5.56
CA TRP A 702 -17.04 7.93 4.82
C TRP A 702 -16.65 6.46 4.87
N LEU A 703 -16.30 5.90 3.73
CA LEU A 703 -15.79 4.54 3.58
C LEU A 703 -14.27 4.61 3.47
N ASP A 704 -13.59 3.96 4.39
CA ASP A 704 -12.15 3.78 4.32
C ASP A 704 -11.82 2.81 3.17
N ARG A 705 -10.96 3.24 2.25
CA ARG A 705 -10.50 2.46 1.10
C ARG A 705 -9.08 1.90 1.32
N GLY A 706 -8.43 2.28 2.41
CA GLY A 706 -7.01 1.98 2.59
C GLY A 706 -6.19 2.49 1.41
N LYS A 707 -5.43 1.63 0.76
CA LYS A 707 -4.58 1.95 -0.39
C LYS A 707 -5.27 1.81 -1.76
N GLN A 708 -6.55 1.44 -1.76
CA GLN A 708 -7.33 1.25 -2.99
C GLN A 708 -7.66 2.60 -3.62
N ASN A 709 -7.23 2.81 -4.83
CA ASN A 709 -7.34 4.07 -5.58
C ASN A 709 -8.57 4.11 -6.52
N PHE A 710 -9.57 3.29 -6.27
CA PHE A 710 -10.85 3.32 -6.99
C PHE A 710 -12.03 3.01 -6.07
N ALA A 711 -13.20 3.49 -6.47
CA ALA A 711 -14.48 3.20 -5.85
C ALA A 711 -15.46 2.68 -6.90
N GLU A 712 -16.13 1.60 -6.58
CA GLU A 712 -17.11 0.97 -7.46
C GLU A 712 -18.50 1.02 -6.83
N TYR A 713 -19.47 1.42 -7.62
CA TYR A 713 -20.88 1.45 -7.24
C TYR A 713 -21.71 0.72 -8.29
N THR A 714 -22.57 -0.18 -7.85
CA THR A 714 -23.43 -0.96 -8.72
C THR A 714 -24.91 -0.63 -8.43
N ASN A 715 -25.73 -0.68 -9.48
CA ASN A 715 -27.18 -0.52 -9.37
C ASN A 715 -27.65 0.75 -8.64
N LEU A 716 -27.00 1.90 -8.91
CA LEU A 716 -27.44 3.19 -8.36
C LEU A 716 -28.90 3.47 -8.77
N ALA A 717 -29.72 3.91 -7.85
CA ALA A 717 -31.08 4.34 -8.16
C ALA A 717 -31.05 5.63 -9.01
N PRO A 718 -32.11 5.94 -9.81
CA PRO A 718 -32.19 7.25 -10.46
C PRO A 718 -32.18 8.38 -9.43
N GLY A 719 -31.31 9.38 -9.64
CA GLY A 719 -31.12 10.47 -8.67
C GLY A 719 -29.84 11.27 -8.92
N ARG A 720 -29.58 12.20 -8.03
CA ARG A 720 -28.35 13.00 -7.99
C ARG A 720 -27.49 12.51 -6.83
N TYR A 721 -26.22 12.33 -7.13
CA TYR A 721 -25.20 11.89 -6.19
C TYR A 721 -24.00 12.82 -6.29
N GLU A 722 -23.32 13.03 -5.18
CA GLU A 722 -22.02 13.71 -5.15
C GLU A 722 -20.97 12.74 -4.62
N PHE A 723 -20.02 12.39 -5.46
CA PHE A 723 -18.89 11.58 -5.04
C PHE A 723 -17.81 12.47 -4.47
N LEU A 724 -17.35 12.13 -3.29
CA LEU A 724 -16.29 12.80 -2.55
C LEU A 724 -15.16 11.79 -2.29
N VAL A 725 -13.93 12.20 -2.50
CA VAL A 725 -12.76 11.41 -2.16
C VAL A 725 -11.70 12.29 -1.51
N GLN A 726 -11.02 11.74 -0.52
CA GLN A 726 -9.90 12.37 0.19
C GLN A 726 -8.72 11.41 0.23
N ALA A 727 -7.53 11.97 0.25
CA ALA A 727 -6.28 11.25 0.42
C ALA A 727 -5.54 11.76 1.66
N ALA A 728 -4.77 10.89 2.29
CA ALA A 728 -3.87 11.23 3.40
C ALA A 728 -2.64 10.31 3.36
N ASN A 729 -1.52 10.76 3.87
CA ASN A 729 -0.44 9.86 4.24
C ASN A 729 -0.85 9.07 5.50
N SER A 730 -0.29 7.88 5.68
CA SER A 730 -0.59 7.03 6.84
C SER A 730 -0.38 7.80 8.16
N GLY A 731 -1.43 7.93 8.95
CA GLY A 731 -1.42 8.69 10.21
C GLY A 731 -1.52 10.20 10.07
N GLY A 732 -1.60 10.75 8.86
CA GLY A 732 -1.64 12.18 8.58
C GLY A 732 -3.05 12.75 8.39
N PRO A 733 -3.17 14.06 8.20
CA PRO A 733 -4.43 14.73 7.96
C PRO A 733 -4.98 14.43 6.56
N TRP A 734 -6.30 14.40 6.45
CA TRP A 734 -7.00 14.21 5.18
C TRP A 734 -6.96 15.48 4.31
N SER A 735 -6.76 15.30 3.01
CA SER A 735 -6.79 16.37 2.02
C SER A 735 -8.17 17.03 1.92
N GLU A 736 -8.25 18.17 1.21
CA GLU A 736 -9.54 18.63 0.69
C GLU A 736 -10.16 17.57 -0.20
N ALA A 737 -11.48 17.45 -0.20
CA ALA A 737 -12.17 16.45 -0.98
C ALA A 737 -12.23 16.84 -2.47
N ALA A 738 -11.74 15.98 -3.34
CA ALA A 738 -12.10 16.04 -4.76
C ALA A 738 -13.56 15.59 -4.90
N ARG A 739 -14.31 16.31 -5.73
CA ARG A 739 -15.76 16.11 -5.86
C ARG A 739 -16.20 16.01 -7.31
N ILE A 740 -17.23 15.22 -7.55
CA ILE A 740 -17.92 15.15 -8.84
C ILE A 740 -19.40 14.83 -8.63
N GLU A 741 -20.26 15.53 -9.37
CA GLU A 741 -21.71 15.25 -9.35
C GLU A 741 -22.04 14.20 -10.40
N LEU A 742 -22.81 13.17 -10.00
CA LEU A 742 -23.31 12.12 -10.86
C LEU A 742 -24.85 12.22 -10.89
N ILE A 743 -25.43 12.32 -12.08
CA ILE A 743 -26.87 12.40 -12.28
C ILE A 743 -27.33 11.17 -13.04
N LYS A 744 -27.92 10.20 -12.33
CA LYS A 744 -28.49 9.01 -12.97
C LYS A 744 -29.89 9.26 -13.42
N HIS A 745 -30.13 9.15 -14.72
CA HIS A 745 -31.47 9.30 -15.30
C HIS A 745 -32.33 8.06 -15.04
N PRO A 746 -33.62 8.26 -14.80
CA PRO A 746 -34.56 7.14 -14.70
C PRO A 746 -34.85 6.55 -16.08
N HIS A 747 -35.11 5.27 -16.14
CA HIS A 747 -35.72 4.69 -17.33
C HIS A 747 -37.07 5.36 -17.64
N TRP A 748 -37.45 5.40 -18.92
CA TRP A 748 -38.67 6.06 -19.36
C TRP A 748 -39.92 5.57 -18.59
N TRP A 749 -39.93 4.28 -18.22
CA TRP A 749 -41.03 3.70 -17.41
C TRP A 749 -40.97 4.08 -15.90
N GLN A 750 -39.84 4.55 -15.41
CA GLN A 750 -39.65 5.02 -14.03
C GLN A 750 -40.01 6.52 -13.88
N THR A 751 -40.22 7.21 -15.00
CA THR A 751 -40.55 8.64 -14.96
C THR A 751 -41.93 8.88 -14.37
N ARG A 752 -42.06 9.95 -13.60
CA ARG A 752 -43.35 10.34 -13.02
C ARG A 752 -44.47 10.45 -14.07
N HIS A 753 -44.15 10.93 -15.27
CA HIS A 753 -45.12 11.04 -16.37
C HIS A 753 -45.62 9.66 -16.82
N PHE A 754 -44.73 8.68 -16.93
CA PHE A 754 -45.12 7.31 -17.28
C PHE A 754 -45.92 6.63 -16.16
N GLN A 755 -45.53 6.82 -14.89
CA GLN A 755 -46.30 6.33 -13.74
C GLN A 755 -47.70 6.94 -13.68
N TRP A 756 -47.81 8.26 -13.95
CA TRP A 756 -49.14 8.91 -14.08
C TRP A 756 -49.92 8.38 -15.26
N LEU A 757 -49.26 8.17 -16.43
CA LEU A 757 -49.87 7.58 -17.59
C LEU A 757 -50.36 6.15 -17.32
N GLY A 758 -49.52 5.33 -16.68
CA GLY A 758 -49.87 3.97 -16.27
C GLY A 758 -51.03 3.95 -15.28
N THR A 759 -51.02 4.87 -14.33
CA THR A 759 -52.16 5.04 -13.37
C THR A 759 -53.43 5.46 -14.10
N LEU A 760 -53.32 6.44 -15.02
CA LEU A 760 -54.46 6.89 -15.86
C LEU A 760 -54.98 5.75 -16.75
N CYS A 761 -54.09 5.00 -17.38
CA CYS A 761 -54.46 3.84 -18.18
C CYS A 761 -55.12 2.74 -17.33
N SER A 762 -54.59 2.49 -16.11
CA SER A 762 -55.22 1.55 -15.19
C SER A 762 -56.59 2.01 -14.73
N ILE A 763 -56.77 3.29 -14.44
CA ILE A 763 -58.09 3.89 -14.14
C ILE A 763 -59.03 3.80 -15.34
N ALA A 764 -58.50 4.11 -16.57
CA ALA A 764 -59.30 3.98 -17.78
C ALA A 764 -59.75 2.57 -18.07
N VAL A 765 -58.83 1.56 -17.86
CA VAL A 765 -59.20 0.15 -17.95
C VAL A 765 -60.25 -0.23 -16.90
N LEU A 766 -60.08 0.24 -15.68
CA LEU A 766 -61.09 -0.01 -14.62
C LEU A 766 -62.43 0.60 -14.96
N LEU A 767 -62.44 1.83 -15.46
CA LEU A 767 -63.66 2.53 -15.90
C LEU A 767 -64.32 1.79 -17.11
N LEU A 768 -63.50 1.31 -18.07
CA LEU A 768 -63.98 0.49 -19.18
C LEU A 768 -64.53 -0.83 -18.70
N LEU A 769 -63.89 -1.49 -17.72
CA LEU A 769 -64.40 -2.72 -17.14
C LEU A 769 -65.74 -2.47 -16.36
N LEU A 770 -65.76 -1.36 -15.61
CA LEU A 770 -67.03 -0.93 -14.95
C LEU A 770 -68.12 -0.56 -15.95
N TYR A 771 -67.73 0.17 -17.00
CA TYR A 771 -68.67 0.50 -18.08
C TYR A 771 -69.19 -0.77 -18.80
N TRP A 772 -68.26 -1.70 -19.10
CA TRP A 772 -68.63 -3.00 -19.73
C TRP A 772 -69.50 -3.82 -18.78
N ARG A 773 -69.15 -3.84 -17.47
CA ARG A 773 -69.96 -4.49 -16.44
C ARG A 773 -71.35 -3.84 -16.30
N MET A 774 -71.39 -2.50 -16.27
CA MET A 774 -72.70 -1.76 -16.25
C MET A 774 -73.52 -1.99 -17.52
N SER A 775 -72.84 -1.98 -18.65
CA SER A 775 -73.48 -2.30 -19.93
C SER A 775 -73.99 -3.75 -19.98
N SER A 776 -73.21 -4.69 -19.45
CA SER A 776 -73.59 -6.08 -19.31
C SER A 776 -74.73 -6.26 -18.36
N LEU A 777 -74.72 -5.55 -17.21
CA LEU A 777 -75.78 -5.55 -16.24
C LEU A 777 -77.08 -4.97 -16.83
N ARG A 778 -77.02 -3.81 -17.58
CA ARG A 778 -78.18 -3.23 -18.30
C ARG A 778 -78.74 -4.16 -19.37
N LYS A 779 -77.83 -4.86 -20.09
CA LYS A 779 -78.26 -5.90 -21.06
C LYS A 779 -78.84 -7.11 -20.36
N SER A 780 -78.32 -7.49 -19.23
CA SER A 780 -78.85 -8.57 -18.38
C SER A 780 -80.18 -8.20 -17.78
N GLU A 781 -80.26 -6.95 -17.29
CA GLU A 781 -81.53 -6.41 -16.75
C GLU A 781 -82.62 -6.33 -17.85
N GLN A 782 -82.24 -5.89 -19.06
CA GLN A 782 -83.22 -5.92 -20.19
C GLN A 782 -83.60 -7.31 -20.63
N ARG A 783 -82.58 -8.28 -20.60
CA ARG A 783 -82.90 -9.72 -20.85
C ARG A 783 -83.75 -10.29 -19.72
N LEU A 784 -83.46 -9.93 -18.46
CA LEU A 784 -84.25 -10.40 -17.31
C LEU A 784 -85.65 -9.87 -17.36
N LYS A 785 -85.88 -8.57 -17.76
CA LYS A 785 -87.20 -8.01 -18.00
C LYS A 785 -87.94 -8.71 -19.15
N ARG A 786 -87.24 -9.12 -20.19
CA ARG A 786 -87.77 -9.98 -21.26
C ARG A 786 -88.05 -11.39 -20.78
N GLN A 787 -87.09 -11.97 -20.04
CA GLN A 787 -87.25 -13.34 -19.49
C GLN A 787 -88.27 -13.45 -18.41
N VAL A 788 -88.50 -12.37 -17.60
CA VAL A 788 -89.58 -12.34 -16.64
C VAL A 788 -90.97 -12.31 -17.36
N ALA A 789 -91.05 -11.61 -18.49
CA ALA A 789 -92.23 -11.59 -19.32
C ALA A 789 -92.50 -12.91 -20.05
N GLU A 790 -91.45 -13.66 -20.46
CA GLU A 790 -91.49 -14.99 -21.06
C GLU A 790 -91.69 -16.12 -20.07
N LYS A 791 -91.06 -15.98 -18.88
CA LYS A 791 -91.14 -17.04 -17.83
C LYS A 791 -92.43 -17.03 -17.02
N THR A 792 -93.15 -15.93 -17.04
CA THR A 792 -94.53 -16.02 -16.51
C THR A 792 -95.46 -16.88 -17.39
N ALA A 793 -95.02 -17.04 -18.64
CA ALA A 793 -95.74 -17.99 -19.53
C ALA A 793 -95.19 -19.43 -19.49
N GLU A 794 -93.89 -19.59 -19.04
CA GLU A 794 -93.16 -20.86 -19.02
C GLU A 794 -93.25 -21.64 -17.69
N LEU A 795 -93.58 -20.94 -16.59
CA LEU A 795 -93.67 -21.57 -15.25
C LEU A 795 -94.85 -22.52 -15.11
N GLN A 796 -95.63 -22.61 -16.10
CA GLN A 796 -96.72 -23.57 -16.13
C GLN A 796 -96.31 -24.89 -16.83
N GLN A 797 -95.07 -24.92 -17.45
CA GLN A 797 -94.66 -26.07 -18.20
C GLN A 797 -93.42 -26.81 -17.58
N LYS A 798 -92.79 -26.26 -16.51
CA LYS A 798 -91.58 -26.82 -15.95
C LYS A 798 -91.63 -27.39 -14.54
N ALA A 799 -92.84 -27.90 -14.16
CA ALA A 799 -92.94 -28.77 -12.99
C ALA A 799 -92.32 -30.14 -13.21
N ASN A 800 -92.08 -30.53 -14.46
CA ASN A 800 -91.64 -31.91 -14.79
C ASN A 800 -90.24 -32.15 -15.23
N SER A 801 -89.29 -31.14 -15.09
CA SER A 801 -87.88 -31.37 -15.49
C SER A 801 -86.80 -31.05 -14.44
N LEU A 802 -87.19 -31.09 -13.15
CA LEU A 802 -86.23 -30.82 -12.05
C LEU A 802 -85.53 -32.02 -11.46
N GLN A 803 -85.62 -33.15 -12.18
CA GLN A 803 -84.97 -34.39 -11.71
C GLN A 803 -83.71 -34.78 -12.48
N ALA A 804 -83.36 -34.04 -13.53
CA ALA A 804 -82.17 -34.36 -14.35
C ALA A 804 -80.90 -33.45 -14.18
N ALA A 805 -80.89 -32.40 -13.33
CA ALA A 805 -79.81 -31.42 -13.23
C ALA A 805 -78.85 -31.63 -12.04
N ASP A 806 -79.10 -32.65 -11.20
CA ASP A 806 -78.32 -32.87 -10.01
C ASP A 806 -77.12 -33.83 -10.24
N GLU A 807 -77.04 -34.49 -11.37
CA GLU A 807 -75.91 -35.39 -11.69
C GLU A 807 -74.72 -34.66 -12.40
N GLU A 808 -74.94 -33.53 -13.03
CA GLU A 808 -73.89 -32.87 -13.80
C GLU A 808 -72.94 -31.93 -12.94
N LYS A 809 -73.46 -31.56 -11.74
CA LYS A 809 -72.71 -30.72 -10.80
C LYS A 809 -71.64 -31.45 -10.03
N SER A 810 -71.81 -32.78 -9.89
CA SER A 810 -70.84 -33.61 -9.13
C SER A 810 -69.57 -33.94 -9.93
N VAL A 811 -69.68 -33.97 -11.26
CA VAL A 811 -68.53 -34.27 -12.13
C VAL A 811 -67.53 -33.08 -12.24
N LEU A 812 -68.03 -31.84 -12.22
CA LEU A 812 -67.22 -30.65 -12.40
C LEU A 812 -66.35 -30.29 -11.16
N LEU A 813 -66.86 -30.65 -9.97
CA LEU A 813 -66.11 -30.44 -8.70
C LEU A 813 -64.98 -31.46 -8.56
N ALA A 814 -65.13 -32.69 -9.11
CA ALA A 814 -64.06 -33.68 -9.09
C ALA A 814 -62.84 -33.31 -9.97
N GLN A 815 -63.13 -32.67 -11.12
CA GLN A 815 -62.03 -32.21 -12.03
C GLN A 815 -61.20 -31.05 -11.47
N LEU A 816 -61.85 -30.11 -10.75
CA LEU A 816 -61.14 -28.98 -10.15
C LEU A 816 -60.24 -29.42 -8.97
N HIS A 817 -60.68 -30.46 -8.24
CA HIS A 817 -59.89 -31.00 -7.15
C HIS A 817 -58.64 -31.76 -7.62
N GLN A 818 -58.72 -32.40 -8.79
CA GLN A 818 -57.57 -33.12 -9.38
C GLN A 818 -56.50 -32.14 -9.92
N GLN A 819 -56.90 -30.98 -10.48
CA GLN A 819 -55.95 -29.98 -11.00
C GLN A 819 -55.17 -29.28 -9.88
N THR A 820 -55.84 -29.02 -8.73
CA THR A 820 -55.22 -28.38 -7.58
C THR A 820 -54.20 -29.29 -6.89
N LEU A 821 -54.48 -30.61 -6.88
CA LEU A 821 -53.54 -31.59 -6.35
C LEU A 821 -52.29 -31.78 -7.23
N ALA A 822 -52.43 -31.70 -8.55
CA ALA A 822 -51.31 -31.84 -9.48
C ALA A 822 -50.35 -30.67 -9.39
N LEU A 823 -50.85 -29.42 -9.25
CA LEU A 823 -50.00 -28.23 -9.09
C LEU A 823 -49.27 -28.16 -7.72
N ALA A 824 -49.90 -28.71 -6.67
CA ALA A 824 -49.28 -28.75 -5.35
C ALA A 824 -48.14 -29.78 -5.27
N LEU A 825 -48.23 -30.85 -6.06
CA LEU A 825 -47.14 -31.85 -6.14
C LEU A 825 -45.93 -31.35 -6.93
N GLN A 826 -46.14 -30.62 -8.01
CA GLN A 826 -45.05 -30.05 -8.83
C GLN A 826 -44.21 -29.01 -8.11
N ALA A 827 -44.77 -28.28 -7.14
CA ALA A 827 -44.06 -27.23 -6.39
C ALA A 827 -43.09 -27.78 -5.32
N ARG A 828 -43.12 -29.08 -5.06
CA ARG A 828 -42.39 -29.73 -3.94
C ARG A 828 -41.27 -30.67 -4.37
N GLN A 829 -41.08 -30.85 -5.67
CA GLN A 829 -40.06 -31.79 -6.16
C GLN A 829 -38.95 -31.04 -6.89
N ASP A 830 -37.76 -31.64 -6.93
CA ASP A 830 -36.65 -31.21 -7.77
C ASP A 830 -36.90 -31.58 -9.22
N GLY A 831 -36.81 -30.63 -10.12
CA GLY A 831 -37.21 -30.80 -11.52
C GLY A 831 -36.33 -31.77 -12.32
N LEU A 832 -35.11 -32.06 -11.87
CA LEU A 832 -34.20 -33.01 -12.53
C LEU A 832 -34.33 -34.41 -11.96
N THR A 833 -34.30 -34.56 -10.64
CA THR A 833 -34.18 -35.88 -9.95
C THR A 833 -35.51 -36.43 -9.47
N GLY A 834 -36.54 -35.60 -9.45
CA GLY A 834 -37.89 -36.02 -8.97
C GLY A 834 -37.94 -36.32 -7.46
N LEU A 835 -36.85 -36.15 -6.73
CA LEU A 835 -36.85 -36.19 -5.26
C LEU A 835 -37.50 -34.94 -4.68
N ALA A 836 -37.67 -34.87 -3.38
CA ALA A 836 -38.09 -33.64 -2.73
C ALA A 836 -37.06 -32.53 -3.01
N ASN A 837 -37.50 -31.31 -3.24
CA ASN A 837 -36.59 -30.20 -3.26
C ASN A 837 -36.21 -29.77 -1.82
N ARG A 838 -35.17 -29.01 -1.67
CA ARG A 838 -34.65 -28.54 -0.37
C ARG A 838 -35.75 -27.94 0.52
N ARG A 839 -36.65 -27.16 -0.05
CA ARG A 839 -37.74 -26.53 0.70
C ARG A 839 -38.70 -27.56 1.28
N ALA A 840 -39.08 -28.59 0.48
CA ALA A 840 -39.93 -29.67 0.93
C ALA A 840 -39.25 -30.52 2.00
N PHE A 841 -37.95 -30.73 1.88
CA PHE A 841 -37.14 -31.44 2.85
C PHE A 841 -37.07 -30.72 4.20
N ASP A 842 -36.78 -29.40 4.20
CA ASP A 842 -36.71 -28.58 5.41
C ASP A 842 -38.04 -28.62 6.21
N GLU A 843 -39.17 -28.64 5.49
CA GLU A 843 -40.49 -28.78 6.10
C GLU A 843 -40.66 -30.17 6.77
N VAL A 844 -40.18 -31.24 6.12
CA VAL A 844 -40.25 -32.61 6.66
C VAL A 844 -39.28 -32.80 7.80
N LEU A 845 -38.06 -32.32 7.67
CA LEU A 845 -37.03 -32.36 8.72
C LEU A 845 -37.53 -31.70 9.99
N SER A 846 -38.09 -30.50 9.89
CA SER A 846 -38.61 -29.75 11.04
C SER A 846 -39.74 -30.54 11.75
N LYS A 847 -40.61 -31.19 10.98
CA LYS A 847 -41.72 -32.00 11.53
C LYS A 847 -41.24 -33.29 12.18
N GLU A 848 -40.36 -34.02 11.49
CA GLU A 848 -39.85 -35.29 11.98
C GLU A 848 -38.88 -35.12 13.15
N PHE A 849 -38.08 -34.01 13.19
CA PHE A 849 -37.27 -33.70 14.35
C PHE A 849 -38.11 -33.40 15.59
N MET A 850 -39.15 -32.58 15.47
CA MET A 850 -40.11 -32.38 16.58
C MET A 850 -40.82 -33.65 17.00
N ARG A 851 -41.14 -34.55 16.04
CA ARG A 851 -41.74 -35.81 16.29
C ARG A 851 -40.81 -36.78 17.02
N SER A 852 -39.55 -36.86 16.58
CA SER A 852 -38.45 -37.60 17.18
C SER A 852 -38.27 -37.22 18.66
N GLN A 853 -38.16 -35.93 18.93
CA GLN A 853 -38.02 -35.39 20.29
C GLN A 853 -39.25 -35.76 21.18
N ARG A 854 -40.46 -35.65 20.63
CA ARG A 854 -41.68 -35.94 21.38
C ARG A 854 -41.86 -37.44 21.69
N LEU A 855 -41.48 -38.29 20.73
CA LEU A 855 -41.66 -39.73 20.85
C LEU A 855 -40.45 -40.45 21.44
N LYS A 856 -39.35 -39.71 21.67
CA LYS A 856 -38.04 -40.26 22.09
C LYS A 856 -37.58 -41.39 21.17
N GLN A 857 -37.74 -41.20 19.88
CA GLN A 857 -37.30 -42.16 18.86
C GLN A 857 -36.14 -41.53 18.08
N PRO A 858 -35.10 -42.30 17.73
CA PRO A 858 -33.99 -41.80 17.00
C PRO A 858 -34.40 -41.33 15.60
N LEU A 859 -33.87 -40.21 15.15
CA LEU A 859 -34.00 -39.69 13.79
C LEU A 859 -32.60 -39.58 13.20
N ALA A 860 -32.33 -40.35 12.18
CA ALA A 860 -31.06 -40.26 11.48
C ALA A 860 -31.17 -39.37 10.25
N LEU A 861 -30.11 -38.61 10.01
CA LEU A 861 -29.93 -37.80 8.82
C LEU A 861 -28.61 -38.15 8.14
N ALA A 862 -28.67 -38.46 6.88
CA ALA A 862 -27.50 -38.66 6.06
C ALA A 862 -27.38 -37.60 4.98
N PHE A 863 -26.20 -36.95 4.88
CA PHE A 863 -25.82 -36.19 3.71
C PHE A 863 -24.95 -37.05 2.80
N ILE A 864 -25.23 -36.97 1.53
CA ILE A 864 -24.60 -37.77 0.49
C ILE A 864 -24.08 -36.82 -0.57
N ASP A 865 -22.83 -36.95 -0.91
CA ASP A 865 -22.18 -36.09 -1.92
C ASP A 865 -21.41 -36.95 -2.92
N ILE A 866 -21.52 -36.59 -4.18
CA ILE A 866 -20.88 -37.31 -5.26
C ILE A 866 -19.40 -36.93 -5.34
N ASP A 867 -18.55 -37.91 -5.12
CA ASP A 867 -17.11 -37.70 -5.11
C ASP A 867 -16.61 -37.22 -6.47
N HIS A 868 -15.86 -36.12 -6.46
CA HIS A 868 -15.25 -35.51 -7.65
C HIS A 868 -16.27 -35.13 -8.75
N PHE A 869 -17.51 -34.78 -8.40
CA PHE A 869 -18.58 -34.46 -9.34
C PHE A 869 -18.21 -33.35 -10.33
N LYS A 870 -17.48 -32.36 -9.86
CA LYS A 870 -16.94 -31.30 -10.74
C LYS A 870 -16.04 -31.90 -11.82
N GLN A 871 -15.19 -32.84 -11.48
CA GLN A 871 -14.34 -33.53 -12.44
C GLN A 871 -15.12 -34.35 -13.44
N ILE A 872 -16.26 -34.95 -13.02
CA ILE A 872 -17.18 -35.64 -13.91
C ILE A 872 -17.77 -34.66 -14.93
N ASN A 873 -18.25 -33.52 -14.47
CA ASN A 873 -18.80 -32.48 -15.35
C ASN A 873 -17.74 -31.91 -16.30
N ASP A 874 -16.52 -31.62 -15.77
CA ASP A 874 -15.45 -31.03 -16.54
C ASP A 874 -14.85 -32.00 -17.57
N THR A 875 -14.90 -33.32 -17.30
CA THR A 875 -14.35 -34.36 -18.18
C THR A 875 -15.34 -34.89 -19.19
N TRP A 876 -16.62 -35.08 -18.80
CA TRP A 876 -17.63 -35.74 -19.65
C TRP A 876 -18.90 -34.91 -19.91
N SER A 877 -18.91 -33.64 -19.58
CA SER A 877 -19.99 -32.66 -19.74
C SER A 877 -21.01 -32.59 -18.62
N HIS A 878 -21.71 -31.47 -18.51
CA HIS A 878 -22.81 -31.27 -17.58
C HIS A 878 -23.97 -32.27 -17.78
N ASN A 879 -24.19 -32.70 -19.02
CA ASN A 879 -25.22 -33.69 -19.28
C ASN A 879 -24.88 -35.07 -18.67
N ALA A 880 -23.61 -35.45 -18.66
CA ALA A 880 -23.13 -36.64 -17.96
C ALA A 880 -23.33 -36.55 -16.44
N GLY A 881 -23.06 -35.37 -15.88
CA GLY A 881 -23.35 -35.08 -14.47
C GLY A 881 -24.84 -35.15 -14.16
N ASP A 882 -25.71 -34.66 -15.04
CA ASP A 882 -27.18 -34.76 -14.86
C ASP A 882 -27.65 -36.20 -14.90
N VAL A 883 -27.13 -37.06 -15.79
CA VAL A 883 -27.42 -38.50 -15.82
C VAL A 883 -26.96 -39.18 -14.52
N ALA A 884 -25.77 -38.82 -14.03
CA ALA A 884 -25.25 -39.34 -12.76
C ALA A 884 -26.16 -38.93 -11.57
N LEU A 885 -26.61 -37.68 -11.55
CA LEU A 885 -27.51 -37.16 -10.52
C LEU A 885 -28.85 -37.91 -10.51
N VAL A 886 -29.42 -38.16 -11.69
CA VAL A 886 -30.69 -38.89 -11.82
C VAL A 886 -30.52 -40.36 -11.39
N ALA A 887 -29.44 -41.02 -11.83
CA ALA A 887 -29.17 -42.40 -11.46
C ALA A 887 -28.96 -42.61 -9.95
N ILE A 888 -28.22 -41.69 -9.33
CA ILE A 888 -27.99 -41.71 -7.87
C ILE A 888 -29.28 -41.39 -7.11
N ALA A 889 -30.07 -40.44 -7.57
CA ALA A 889 -31.37 -40.10 -6.99
C ALA A 889 -32.31 -41.28 -7.02
N GLU A 890 -32.30 -42.04 -8.13
CA GLU A 890 -33.10 -43.27 -8.26
C GLU A 890 -32.65 -44.37 -7.26
N LYS A 891 -31.33 -44.53 -7.04
CA LYS A 891 -30.80 -45.41 -6.03
C LYS A 891 -31.16 -44.97 -4.61
N ILE A 892 -31.09 -43.70 -4.31
CA ILE A 892 -31.53 -43.17 -3.00
C ILE A 892 -33.02 -43.46 -2.80
N ARG A 893 -33.84 -43.26 -3.82
CA ARG A 893 -35.31 -43.54 -3.77
C ARG A 893 -35.61 -45.02 -3.55
N GLN A 894 -34.91 -45.92 -4.22
CA GLN A 894 -35.07 -47.37 -4.08
C GLN A 894 -34.72 -47.87 -2.69
N HIS A 895 -33.78 -47.20 -1.99
CA HIS A 895 -33.34 -47.54 -0.65
C HIS A 895 -34.07 -46.78 0.45
N SER A 896 -34.95 -45.87 0.09
CA SER A 896 -35.75 -45.07 1.01
C SER A 896 -37.08 -45.76 1.26
N ARG A 897 -37.47 -45.90 2.52
CA ARG A 897 -38.80 -46.42 2.92
C ARG A 897 -39.85 -45.31 2.66
N SER A 898 -41.11 -45.69 2.67
CA SER A 898 -42.22 -44.72 2.49
C SER A 898 -42.29 -43.63 3.57
N VAL A 899 -41.62 -43.84 4.71
CA VAL A 899 -41.52 -42.88 5.81
C VAL A 899 -40.25 -42.03 5.75
N ASP A 900 -39.28 -42.44 4.95
CA ASP A 900 -38.04 -41.69 4.77
C ASP A 900 -38.26 -40.52 3.79
N CYS A 901 -37.51 -39.47 3.94
CA CYS A 901 -37.54 -38.34 3.02
C CYS A 901 -36.18 -38.19 2.34
N ALA A 902 -36.18 -38.48 1.06
CA ALA A 902 -35.01 -38.23 0.22
C ALA A 902 -35.17 -36.93 -0.57
N ALA A 903 -34.15 -36.12 -0.60
CA ALA A 903 -34.16 -34.82 -1.28
C ALA A 903 -32.84 -34.55 -1.98
N ARG A 904 -32.90 -33.75 -3.03
CA ARG A 904 -31.73 -33.11 -3.56
C ARG A 904 -31.51 -31.81 -2.77
N TRP A 905 -30.39 -31.76 -2.03
CA TRP A 905 -30.10 -30.69 -1.11
C TRP A 905 -29.43 -29.47 -1.82
N GLY A 906 -28.57 -29.74 -2.76
CA GLY A 906 -27.89 -28.76 -3.57
C GLY A 906 -27.14 -29.41 -4.73
N GLY A 907 -26.65 -28.73 -5.69
CA GLY A 907 -25.87 -29.20 -6.84
C GLY A 907 -25.69 -30.71 -6.98
N GLU A 908 -24.66 -31.24 -6.35
CA GLU A 908 -24.31 -32.68 -6.29
C GLU A 908 -24.63 -33.35 -4.95
N GLU A 909 -25.31 -32.66 -4.06
CA GLU A 909 -25.59 -33.11 -2.70
C GLU A 909 -27.03 -33.60 -2.55
N PHE A 910 -27.20 -34.71 -1.87
CA PHE A 910 -28.49 -35.28 -1.48
C PHE A 910 -28.60 -35.41 0.04
N ALA A 911 -29.81 -35.37 0.51
CA ALA A 911 -30.15 -35.58 1.91
C ALA A 911 -31.16 -36.72 2.06
N LEU A 912 -30.92 -37.61 2.99
CA LEU A 912 -31.83 -38.70 3.32
C LEU A 912 -32.14 -38.63 4.82
N LEU A 913 -33.39 -38.33 5.13
CA LEU A 913 -33.93 -38.33 6.49
C LEU A 913 -34.63 -39.64 6.77
N MET A 914 -34.24 -40.31 7.84
CA MET A 914 -34.71 -41.65 8.23
C MET A 914 -35.30 -41.59 9.64
N PRO A 915 -36.61 -41.42 9.74
CA PRO A 915 -37.31 -41.45 11.03
C PRO A 915 -37.26 -42.84 11.69
N SER A 916 -37.19 -42.85 13.03
CA SER A 916 -37.16 -44.07 13.86
C SER A 916 -36.05 -45.05 13.47
N THR A 917 -34.86 -44.51 13.16
CA THR A 917 -33.70 -45.28 12.68
C THR A 917 -32.50 -45.00 13.57
N SER A 918 -31.89 -46.02 14.17
CA SER A 918 -30.69 -45.90 14.99
C SER A 918 -29.47 -45.66 14.13
N LEU A 919 -28.37 -45.25 14.76
CA LEU A 919 -27.11 -44.95 14.06
C LEU A 919 -26.60 -46.18 13.29
N GLU A 920 -26.61 -47.35 13.91
CA GLU A 920 -26.14 -48.58 13.27
C GLU A 920 -27.03 -48.96 12.06
N GLN A 921 -28.35 -48.78 12.19
CA GLN A 921 -29.29 -49.03 11.09
C GLN A 921 -29.05 -48.02 9.94
N ALA A 922 -28.85 -46.74 10.25
CA ALA A 922 -28.56 -45.71 9.25
C ALA A 922 -27.24 -46.00 8.55
N GLN A 923 -26.21 -46.43 9.30
CA GLN A 923 -24.91 -46.79 8.71
C GLN A 923 -25.06 -47.98 7.76
N LEU A 924 -25.82 -48.98 8.11
CA LEU A 924 -26.09 -50.15 7.24
C LEU A 924 -26.83 -49.77 5.96
N VAL A 925 -27.80 -48.85 6.05
CA VAL A 925 -28.53 -48.34 4.88
C VAL A 925 -27.62 -47.55 3.98
N CYS A 926 -26.86 -46.63 4.57
CA CYS A 926 -25.95 -45.74 3.84
C CYS A 926 -24.76 -46.52 3.25
N GLU A 927 -24.21 -47.48 3.94
CA GLU A 927 -23.11 -48.29 3.42
C GLU A 927 -23.57 -49.19 2.26
N ARG A 928 -24.77 -49.77 2.36
CA ARG A 928 -25.36 -50.49 1.23
C ARG A 928 -25.62 -49.59 0.04
N LEU A 929 -26.18 -48.40 0.28
CA LEU A 929 -26.42 -47.40 -0.77
C LEU A 929 -25.09 -46.98 -1.46
N ARG A 930 -24.06 -46.71 -0.68
CA ARG A 930 -22.72 -46.38 -1.21
C ARG A 930 -22.16 -47.50 -2.09
N LEU A 931 -22.25 -48.73 -1.63
CA LEU A 931 -21.77 -49.91 -2.38
C LEU A 931 -22.54 -50.11 -3.68
N GLU A 932 -23.88 -49.96 -3.64
CA GLU A 932 -24.68 -50.09 -4.83
C GLU A 932 -24.49 -48.95 -5.82
N ILE A 933 -24.25 -47.73 -5.37
CA ILE A 933 -23.89 -46.62 -6.24
C ILE A 933 -22.50 -46.87 -6.89
N MET A 934 -21.55 -47.35 -6.10
CA MET A 934 -20.23 -47.73 -6.61
C MET A 934 -20.28 -48.89 -7.62
N ALA A 935 -21.24 -49.79 -7.47
CA ALA A 935 -21.44 -50.96 -8.34
C ALA A 935 -22.35 -50.67 -9.55
N LEU A 936 -22.89 -49.46 -9.69
CA LEU A 936 -23.68 -49.07 -10.84
C LEU A 936 -22.82 -49.15 -12.13
N ASP A 937 -23.44 -49.64 -13.18
CA ASP A 937 -22.88 -49.61 -14.51
C ASP A 937 -23.07 -48.20 -15.11
N TRP A 938 -21.95 -47.52 -15.35
CA TRP A 938 -21.97 -46.16 -15.85
C TRP A 938 -21.70 -46.08 -17.36
N LEU A 939 -21.91 -47.19 -18.08
CA LEU A 939 -21.67 -47.28 -19.54
C LEU A 939 -22.47 -46.22 -20.34
N ASP A 940 -23.62 -45.82 -19.84
CA ASP A 940 -24.43 -44.75 -20.45
C ASP A 940 -23.75 -43.35 -20.37
N ILE A 941 -22.72 -43.20 -19.53
CA ILE A 941 -21.95 -41.95 -19.40
C ILE A 941 -20.60 -42.09 -20.11
N ALA A 942 -19.77 -43.08 -19.74
CA ALA A 942 -18.48 -43.36 -20.39
C ALA A 942 -17.93 -44.73 -19.96
N GLU A 943 -17.22 -45.41 -20.89
CA GLU A 943 -16.54 -46.65 -20.61
C GLU A 943 -15.40 -46.46 -19.58
N GLY A 944 -15.42 -47.21 -18.49
CA GLY A 944 -14.38 -47.17 -17.46
C GLY A 944 -14.54 -46.08 -16.37
N ILE A 945 -15.63 -45.33 -16.38
CA ILE A 945 -15.91 -44.37 -15.30
C ILE A 945 -16.44 -45.13 -14.06
N SER A 946 -16.00 -44.74 -12.90
CA SER A 946 -16.54 -45.19 -11.61
C SER A 946 -16.92 -43.98 -10.78
N ILE A 947 -18.19 -43.86 -10.43
CA ILE A 947 -18.70 -42.78 -9.61
C ILE A 947 -18.95 -43.31 -8.20
N THR A 948 -18.41 -42.60 -7.23
CA THR A 948 -18.58 -42.95 -5.82
C THR A 948 -19.25 -41.83 -5.06
N VAL A 949 -19.72 -42.10 -3.89
CA VAL A 949 -20.31 -41.12 -2.99
C VAL A 949 -19.68 -41.19 -1.61
N SER A 950 -19.50 -40.06 -1.00
CA SER A 950 -19.17 -39.92 0.42
C SER A 950 -20.45 -39.64 1.20
N ILE A 951 -20.62 -40.25 2.35
CA ILE A 951 -21.83 -40.09 3.13
C ILE A 951 -21.47 -39.74 4.58
N GLY A 952 -22.10 -38.70 5.11
CA GLY A 952 -22.00 -38.33 6.51
C GLY A 952 -23.35 -38.54 7.23
N ILE A 953 -23.34 -39.22 8.35
CA ILE A 953 -24.54 -39.53 9.11
C ILE A 953 -24.48 -38.89 10.49
N ALA A 954 -25.60 -38.35 10.92
CA ALA A 954 -25.81 -37.92 12.30
C ALA A 954 -27.17 -38.38 12.82
N ILE A 955 -27.27 -38.49 14.12
CA ILE A 955 -28.49 -38.92 14.80
C ILE A 955 -28.99 -37.80 15.74
N SER A 956 -30.28 -37.75 15.94
CA SER A 956 -30.97 -36.74 16.75
C SER A 956 -30.82 -36.89 18.26
N ASP A 957 -30.15 -37.96 18.75
CA ASP A 957 -30.03 -38.24 20.16
C ASP A 957 -29.23 -37.14 20.87
N GLU A 958 -29.77 -36.62 21.97
CA GLU A 958 -29.24 -35.52 22.77
C GLU A 958 -29.17 -34.13 22.08
N LEU A 959 -29.69 -33.97 20.85
CA LEU A 959 -29.72 -32.70 20.14
C LEU A 959 -31.01 -31.91 20.43
N ASN A 960 -30.85 -30.59 20.57
CA ASN A 960 -31.98 -29.70 20.88
C ASN A 960 -32.52 -28.94 19.65
N ASP A 961 -31.83 -28.96 18.53
CA ASP A 961 -32.21 -28.23 17.31
C ASP A 961 -31.89 -29.06 16.06
N ALA A 962 -32.84 -29.08 15.13
CA ALA A 962 -32.66 -29.73 13.82
C ALA A 962 -31.44 -29.18 13.04
N LYS A 963 -31.03 -27.95 13.29
CA LYS A 963 -29.83 -27.38 12.68
C LYS A 963 -28.54 -28.01 13.19
N GLN A 964 -28.53 -28.48 14.44
CA GLN A 964 -27.40 -29.22 14.98
C GLN A 964 -27.26 -30.58 14.30
N LEU A 965 -28.39 -31.24 14.04
CA LEU A 965 -28.41 -32.49 13.30
C LEU A 965 -27.87 -32.34 11.87
N LEU A 966 -28.27 -31.24 11.18
CA LEU A 966 -27.71 -30.89 9.88
C LEU A 966 -26.22 -30.67 9.95
N PHE A 967 -25.77 -29.89 10.92
CA PHE A 967 -24.36 -29.55 11.09
C PHE A 967 -23.48 -30.79 11.36
N LEU A 968 -23.95 -31.69 12.21
CA LEU A 968 -23.21 -32.93 12.53
C LEU A 968 -23.14 -33.88 11.32
N ALA A 969 -24.22 -34.01 10.56
CA ALA A 969 -24.22 -34.82 9.35
C ALA A 969 -23.29 -34.27 8.28
N ASP A 970 -23.20 -32.92 8.15
CA ASP A 970 -22.28 -32.23 7.25
C ASP A 970 -20.82 -32.43 7.72
N GLN A 971 -20.55 -32.29 9.02
CA GLN A 971 -19.24 -32.61 9.60
C GLN A 971 -18.79 -34.04 9.31
N ALA A 972 -19.69 -35.02 9.49
CA ALA A 972 -19.39 -36.40 9.17
C ALA A 972 -19.15 -36.62 7.68
N LEU A 973 -19.90 -35.95 6.81
CA LEU A 973 -19.65 -35.96 5.38
C LEU A 973 -18.28 -35.38 5.04
N TYR A 974 -17.92 -34.27 5.68
CA TYR A 974 -16.60 -33.68 5.52
C TYR A 974 -15.47 -34.63 5.95
N GLN A 975 -15.63 -35.34 7.07
CA GLN A 975 -14.70 -36.38 7.50
C GLN A 975 -14.61 -37.53 6.48
N ALA A 976 -15.74 -37.98 5.92
CA ALA A 976 -15.75 -39.00 4.89
C ALA A 976 -14.92 -38.58 3.66
N LYS A 977 -15.02 -37.30 3.25
CA LYS A 977 -14.23 -36.71 2.17
C LYS A 977 -12.75 -36.62 2.51
N GLN A 978 -12.37 -36.22 3.74
CA GLN A 978 -10.98 -36.13 4.18
C GLN A 978 -10.28 -37.48 4.33
N GLN A 979 -10.97 -38.49 4.82
CA GLN A 979 -10.37 -39.79 5.06
C GLN A 979 -10.20 -40.63 3.77
N GLY A 980 -10.41 -40.07 2.61
CA GLY A 980 -10.14 -40.70 1.31
C GLY A 980 -11.38 -41.00 0.47
N ARG A 981 -12.51 -40.38 0.81
CA ARG A 981 -13.78 -40.48 0.06
C ARG A 981 -14.33 -41.91 -0.02
N ASN A 982 -15.40 -42.10 -0.76
CA ASN A 982 -16.08 -43.39 -1.01
C ASN A 982 -16.28 -44.18 0.29
N ARG A 983 -16.86 -43.52 1.30
CA ARG A 983 -17.11 -44.12 2.61
C ARG A 983 -18.28 -43.45 3.33
N VAL A 984 -18.71 -44.13 4.35
CA VAL A 984 -19.70 -43.62 5.29
C VAL A 984 -18.99 -43.25 6.58
N CYS A 985 -19.18 -42.01 7.07
CA CYS A 985 -18.75 -41.60 8.40
C CYS A 985 -19.97 -41.21 9.23
N ALA A 986 -19.90 -41.44 10.52
CA ALA A 986 -20.92 -40.98 11.46
C ALA A 986 -20.32 -39.97 12.44
N ALA A 987 -21.11 -38.97 12.82
CA ALA A 987 -20.75 -37.96 13.78
C ALA A 987 -21.06 -38.44 15.20
#